data_632a94d12f48116b45d9449ae6920413
#
_entry.id   632a94d12f48116b45d9449ae6920413
#
_cell.length_a   1.000
_cell.length_b   1.000
_cell.length_c   1.000
_cell.angle_alpha   90.00
_cell.angle_beta   90.00
_cell.angle_gamma   90.00
#
_symmetry.space_group_name_H-M   'P 1'
#
loop_
_entity.id
_entity.type
_entity.pdbx_description
1 polymer ?
#
loop_
_entity_poly.entity_id
_entity_poly.type
_entity_poly.pdbx_seq_one_letter_code
_entity_poly.pdbx_strand_id
1 'polypeptide(L)'
;MKQNVGISGLAVFVLCVFAGVPGVAAGQDRSQAGRDRADSTKVLPLDALVVTATRTGRAVRDVPANVSVIGRETIRNSAVRTIADLLREVPGFTTRDYQSSMIAHPTRQAPAMRGMGGTSSGRTLVLIDGVPADDPFAGYMHWARVPLEFVERVEVVRGGGSGIWGNRALGGVIHLLTERPENTSVRARLEAGSSASRKGDIAATLRTGRLGLAVMGEYFETDGYNTVRPDLRGRIDTNAGSQHEMLFTKVEYDATSNLRLQVSASYLNEERPNATPLRYVNVEMGAVRAGALLATSGGSEWGLTIFGSKQKFEHYFTTESLDRQTEEPSNHQFDVPGTTAGGNLQWTRPVASRHVLTAGTDVLLVDGENNEDFRWIATQFTRRRRAGGEQLLAGVFVQDEWQATDALRIQAGGRLDRWHTGNAIRREHDPTNGSVVFDSTYDSRSSTELSYNVGARLDVSDRVSLRTGAYTAFRAPTLNELYKPGREPGNVVIEANSGLDPERLYGTEVGMDWDAGSGATLRGTFFWSRVNDPIVEATVEAVGSTGRNIVPCGFISAGGVCRQRRNLGAFRSLGFETEMEWRWSEDWLVSGSYTWNPTKVIDAPNEPALVGRMARGAPEHAGTGRIQWSPSIANVAVTSRWIGKRFEDDANTLELDPFVVMDVRLSRQLDRRTELLIGVENLFDAEYEVSRTSSGLVRVGGPRQINVGVRIVL
;
A
#
# COMPACT_ATOMS: atom_id res chain seq x y z
N MET A 1 -10.31 24.59 21.35
CA MET A 1 -10.02 25.95 20.84
C MET A 1 -9.78 25.80 19.36
N LYS A 2 -10.77 26.11 18.52
CA LYS A 2 -10.66 26.02 17.08
C LYS A 2 -9.77 27.18 16.58
N GLN A 3 -8.56 26.90 16.14
CA GLN A 3 -7.83 27.85 15.31
C GLN A 3 -8.24 27.62 13.85
N ASN A 4 -9.01 28.53 13.33
CA ASN A 4 -9.27 28.65 11.90
C ASN A 4 -7.97 29.03 11.21
N VAL A 5 -7.28 28.07 10.62
CA VAL A 5 -6.23 28.33 9.63
C VAL A 5 -6.91 28.34 8.26
N GLY A 6 -7.05 29.55 7.73
CA GLY A 6 -7.86 29.82 6.54
C GLY A 6 -7.27 29.20 5.28
N ILE A 7 -8.17 28.76 4.43
CA ILE A 7 -8.00 28.25 3.04
C ILE A 7 -7.22 29.21 2.10
N SER A 8 -6.79 30.38 2.58
CA SER A 8 -6.21 31.45 1.77
C SER A 8 -4.77 31.22 1.28
N GLY A 9 -4.03 30.26 1.84
CA GLY A 9 -2.60 30.09 1.51
C GLY A 9 -2.32 29.24 0.28
N LEU A 10 -3.08 28.18 0.04
CA LEU A 10 -2.77 27.20 -1.04
C LEU A 10 -3.23 27.68 -2.42
N ALA A 11 -4.37 28.36 -2.49
CA ALA A 11 -4.90 28.91 -3.76
C ALA A 11 -4.05 30.04 -4.33
N VAL A 12 -3.38 30.81 -3.46
CA VAL A 12 -2.54 31.95 -3.86
C VAL A 12 -1.18 31.50 -4.40
N PHE A 13 -0.62 30.39 -3.90
CA PHE A 13 0.70 29.91 -4.35
C PHE A 13 0.66 29.26 -5.74
N VAL A 14 -0.43 28.62 -6.13
CA VAL A 14 -0.60 28.01 -7.46
C VAL A 14 -0.87 29.07 -8.53
N LEU A 15 -1.56 30.17 -8.21
CA LEU A 15 -1.80 31.26 -9.17
C LEU A 15 -0.56 32.10 -9.46
N CYS A 16 0.38 32.25 -8.53
CA CYS A 16 1.57 33.07 -8.73
C CYS A 16 2.62 32.45 -9.68
N VAL A 17 2.62 31.13 -9.88
CA VAL A 17 3.57 30.47 -10.80
C VAL A 17 3.17 30.66 -12.27
N PHE A 18 1.89 30.91 -12.58
CA PHE A 18 1.38 31.06 -13.95
C PHE A 18 1.23 32.52 -14.42
N ALA A 19 1.35 33.48 -13.53
CA ALA A 19 1.18 34.90 -13.91
C ALA A 19 2.38 35.51 -14.67
N GLY A 20 3.45 34.77 -14.89
CA GLY A 20 4.70 35.26 -15.50
C GLY A 20 5.01 34.72 -16.92
N VAL A 21 4.12 33.97 -17.57
CA VAL A 21 4.39 33.42 -18.90
C VAL A 21 3.72 34.28 -19.96
N PRO A 22 4.46 34.96 -20.87
CA PRO A 22 3.86 35.69 -21.97
C PRO A 22 3.16 34.71 -22.91
N GLY A 23 1.95 35.07 -23.36
CA GLY A 23 1.07 34.25 -24.15
C GLY A 23 1.74 33.66 -25.39
N VAL A 24 1.81 32.35 -25.45
CA VAL A 24 2.18 31.58 -26.64
C VAL A 24 0.90 31.37 -27.43
N ALA A 25 0.85 31.97 -28.64
CA ALA A 25 -0.23 31.79 -29.59
C ALA A 25 -0.41 30.32 -29.94
N ALA A 26 -1.63 29.81 -29.77
CA ALA A 26 -2.00 28.45 -30.12
C ALA A 26 -1.91 28.23 -31.64
N GLY A 27 -0.84 27.63 -32.11
CA GLY A 27 -0.74 27.03 -33.44
C GLY A 27 -1.52 25.70 -33.42
N GLN A 28 -2.61 25.67 -34.16
CA GLN A 28 -3.44 24.49 -34.35
C GLN A 28 -2.70 23.45 -35.20
N ASP A 29 -2.19 22.40 -34.63
CA ASP A 29 -1.83 21.19 -35.39
C ASP A 29 -2.98 20.17 -35.30
N ARG A 30 -3.74 20.09 -36.41
CA ARG A 30 -4.92 19.23 -36.56
C ARG A 30 -4.58 17.74 -36.75
N SER A 31 -3.31 17.35 -36.69
CA SER A 31 -2.87 15.98 -37.00
C SER A 31 -2.74 15.05 -35.77
N GLN A 32 -2.73 15.59 -34.53
CA GLN A 32 -2.55 14.74 -33.33
C GLN A 32 -3.85 14.22 -32.71
N ALA A 33 -4.98 14.96 -32.85
CA ALA A 33 -6.26 14.49 -32.32
C ALA A 33 -6.81 13.20 -32.94
N GLY A 34 -6.27 12.78 -34.10
CA GLY A 34 -6.59 11.52 -34.77
C GLY A 34 -5.66 10.36 -34.36
N ARG A 35 -4.46 10.65 -33.85
CA ARG A 35 -3.50 9.61 -33.42
C ARG A 35 -3.77 9.13 -32.00
N ASP A 36 -4.17 10.02 -31.10
CA ASP A 36 -4.52 9.64 -29.73
C ASP A 36 -5.77 8.75 -29.64
N ARG A 37 -6.69 8.87 -30.62
CA ARG A 37 -7.85 7.95 -30.71
C ARG A 37 -7.50 6.59 -31.30
N ALA A 38 -6.46 6.50 -32.15
CA ALA A 38 -6.05 5.24 -32.77
C ALA A 38 -5.17 4.38 -31.84
N ASP A 39 -4.47 5.01 -30.88
CA ASP A 39 -3.56 4.31 -29.95
C ASP A 39 -4.27 3.82 -28.69
N SER A 40 -5.42 4.43 -28.30
CA SER A 40 -6.22 3.98 -27.17
C SER A 40 -6.99 2.67 -27.42
N THR A 41 -7.05 2.21 -28.67
CA THR A 41 -7.84 1.03 -29.09
C THR A 41 -7.03 -0.28 -29.09
N LYS A 42 -5.75 -0.29 -28.73
CA LYS A 42 -4.87 -1.47 -28.87
C LYS A 42 -4.03 -1.84 -27.65
N VAL A 43 -4.26 -1.30 -26.49
CA VAL A 43 -3.49 -1.76 -25.31
C VAL A 43 -4.20 -2.98 -24.74
N LEU A 44 -3.87 -4.16 -25.23
CA LEU A 44 -4.04 -5.38 -24.45
C LEU A 44 -3.17 -5.21 -23.18
N PRO A 45 -3.64 -5.60 -21.97
CA PRO A 45 -2.84 -5.49 -20.75
C PRO A 45 -1.47 -6.16 -20.86
N LEU A 46 -1.33 -7.14 -21.77
CA LEU A 46 -0.08 -7.85 -22.05
C LEU A 46 0.97 -7.01 -22.79
N ASP A 47 0.58 -5.96 -23.51
CA ASP A 47 1.50 -5.04 -24.19
C ASP A 47 1.91 -3.84 -23.32
N ALA A 48 1.31 -3.67 -22.15
CA ALA A 48 1.68 -2.62 -21.21
C ALA A 48 3.14 -2.77 -20.78
N LEU A 49 3.90 -1.66 -20.83
CA LEU A 49 5.27 -1.65 -20.32
C LEU A 49 5.28 -1.65 -18.79
N VAL A 50 6.04 -2.55 -18.21
CA VAL A 50 6.26 -2.62 -16.76
C VAL A 50 7.75 -2.51 -16.45
N VAL A 51 8.07 -1.91 -15.32
CA VAL A 51 9.45 -1.77 -14.83
C VAL A 51 9.69 -2.52 -13.52
N THR A 52 8.62 -2.87 -12.80
CA THR A 52 8.69 -3.42 -11.44
C THR A 52 9.27 -4.83 -11.39
N ALA A 53 8.95 -5.65 -12.38
CA ALA A 53 9.36 -7.06 -12.39
C ALA A 53 10.83 -7.28 -12.79
N THR A 54 11.44 -6.32 -13.47
CA THR A 54 12.79 -6.47 -14.05
C THR A 54 13.70 -5.28 -13.77
N ARG A 55 13.19 -4.19 -13.16
CA ARG A 55 13.83 -2.87 -13.08
C ARG A 55 14.18 -2.25 -14.45
N THR A 56 13.71 -2.85 -15.54
CA THR A 56 13.86 -2.39 -16.93
C THR A 56 12.49 -2.36 -17.60
N GLY A 57 12.26 -1.46 -18.55
CA GLY A 57 10.99 -1.38 -19.28
C GLY A 57 10.78 -2.62 -20.16
N ARG A 58 9.79 -3.47 -19.84
CA ARG A 58 9.40 -4.66 -20.60
C ARG A 58 7.89 -4.71 -20.78
N ALA A 59 7.42 -5.28 -21.89
CA ALA A 59 6.00 -5.60 -22.01
C ALA A 59 5.63 -6.72 -21.02
N VAL A 60 4.44 -6.67 -20.45
CA VAL A 60 3.95 -7.70 -19.50
C VAL A 60 4.07 -9.10 -20.10
N ARG A 61 3.76 -9.22 -21.41
CA ARG A 61 3.89 -10.50 -22.14
C ARG A 61 5.31 -11.03 -22.24
N ASP A 62 6.34 -10.21 -21.97
CA ASP A 62 7.74 -10.63 -22.04
C ASP A 62 8.32 -11.01 -20.67
N VAL A 63 7.58 -10.78 -19.60
CA VAL A 63 8.03 -10.97 -18.21
C VAL A 63 7.61 -12.35 -17.69
N PRO A 64 8.54 -13.17 -17.15
CA PRO A 64 8.20 -14.48 -16.57
C PRO A 64 7.61 -14.42 -15.16
N ALA A 65 7.17 -13.26 -14.67
CA ALA A 65 6.56 -13.06 -13.36
C ALA A 65 5.04 -12.83 -13.46
N ASN A 66 4.34 -13.02 -12.36
CA ASN A 66 2.90 -12.73 -12.26
C ASN A 66 2.69 -11.24 -12.00
N VAL A 67 2.36 -10.48 -13.06
CA VAL A 67 2.22 -9.02 -13.02
C VAL A 67 0.82 -8.59 -13.40
N SER A 68 0.20 -7.72 -12.61
CA SER A 68 -1.02 -6.98 -12.99
C SER A 68 -0.70 -5.51 -13.17
N VAL A 69 -1.34 -4.88 -14.14
CA VAL A 69 -1.22 -3.45 -14.42
C VAL A 69 -2.59 -2.80 -14.39
N ILE A 70 -2.76 -1.80 -13.54
CA ILE A 70 -3.96 -0.95 -13.51
C ILE A 70 -3.58 0.36 -14.17
N GLY A 71 -4.03 0.55 -15.41
CA GLY A 71 -3.75 1.76 -16.19
C GLY A 71 -4.67 2.93 -15.82
N ARG A 72 -4.32 4.10 -16.33
CA ARG A 72 -5.03 5.37 -16.05
C ARG A 72 -6.53 5.32 -16.40
N GLU A 73 -6.90 4.64 -17.46
CA GLU A 73 -8.32 4.51 -17.85
C GLU A 73 -9.11 3.76 -16.78
N THR A 74 -8.59 2.62 -16.29
CA THR A 74 -9.21 1.84 -15.21
C THR A 74 -9.32 2.66 -13.93
N ILE A 75 -8.26 3.41 -13.57
CA ILE A 75 -8.24 4.31 -12.40
C ILE A 75 -9.36 5.35 -12.53
N ARG A 76 -9.48 6.02 -13.67
CA ARG A 76 -10.49 7.07 -13.92
C ARG A 76 -11.93 6.54 -13.88
N ASN A 77 -12.12 5.31 -14.35
CA ASN A 77 -13.44 4.66 -14.45
C ASN A 77 -13.80 3.85 -13.20
N SER A 78 -12.99 3.89 -12.14
CA SER A 78 -13.31 3.29 -10.86
C SER A 78 -14.16 4.24 -10.00
N ALA A 79 -15.12 3.66 -9.25
CA ALA A 79 -15.94 4.40 -8.29
C ALA A 79 -15.17 4.71 -6.99
N VAL A 80 -14.13 3.93 -6.67
CA VAL A 80 -13.36 4.08 -5.43
C VAL A 80 -12.49 5.34 -5.46
N ARG A 81 -12.22 5.87 -4.28
CA ARG A 81 -11.57 7.18 -4.12
C ARG A 81 -10.13 7.09 -3.62
N THR A 82 -9.65 5.88 -3.29
CA THR A 82 -8.28 5.68 -2.79
C THR A 82 -7.56 4.57 -3.55
N ILE A 83 -6.22 4.61 -3.54
CA ILE A 83 -5.36 3.58 -4.13
C ILE A 83 -5.57 2.22 -3.45
N ALA A 84 -5.69 2.19 -2.11
CA ALA A 84 -5.88 0.94 -1.39
C ALA A 84 -7.18 0.23 -1.77
N ASP A 85 -8.27 1.00 -1.94
CA ASP A 85 -9.56 0.43 -2.36
C ASP A 85 -9.52 -0.03 -3.81
N LEU A 86 -8.78 0.66 -4.70
CA LEU A 86 -8.53 0.23 -6.07
C LEU A 86 -7.73 -1.09 -6.12
N LEU A 87 -6.70 -1.22 -5.31
CA LEU A 87 -5.87 -2.43 -5.24
C LEU A 87 -6.64 -3.68 -4.82
N ARG A 88 -7.82 -3.54 -4.18
CA ARG A 88 -8.71 -4.67 -3.87
C ARG A 88 -9.30 -5.34 -5.12
N GLU A 89 -9.17 -4.74 -6.30
CA GLU A 89 -9.49 -5.38 -7.58
C GLU A 89 -8.39 -6.36 -8.04
N VAL A 90 -7.18 -6.28 -7.46
CA VAL A 90 -6.05 -7.17 -7.77
C VAL A 90 -6.18 -8.49 -7.02
N PRO A 91 -6.04 -9.66 -7.70
CA PRO A 91 -6.10 -10.95 -7.03
C PRO A 91 -5.09 -11.07 -5.90
N GLY A 92 -5.55 -11.60 -4.76
CA GLY A 92 -4.69 -11.86 -3.61
C GLY A 92 -4.28 -10.65 -2.79
N PHE A 93 -4.65 -9.41 -3.18
CA PHE A 93 -4.38 -8.22 -2.38
C PHE A 93 -5.33 -8.11 -1.19
N THR A 94 -4.78 -7.78 -0.04
CA THR A 94 -5.53 -7.51 1.20
C THR A 94 -4.85 -6.40 2.00
N THR A 95 -5.60 -5.76 2.86
CA THR A 95 -5.11 -4.95 3.99
C THR A 95 -5.47 -5.67 5.30
N ARG A 96 -4.90 -5.25 6.43
CA ARG A 96 -5.18 -5.88 7.74
C ARG A 96 -6.68 -5.90 8.07
N ASP A 97 -7.45 -4.87 7.67
CA ASP A 97 -8.91 -4.89 7.68
C ASP A 97 -9.48 -4.37 6.35
N TYR A 98 -10.78 -4.62 6.12
CA TYR A 98 -11.47 -4.26 4.89
C TYR A 98 -12.20 -2.91 4.96
N GLN A 99 -11.92 -2.10 5.96
CA GLN A 99 -12.42 -0.72 6.02
C GLN A 99 -11.76 0.13 4.92
N SER A 100 -12.52 1.06 4.31
CA SER A 100 -11.94 1.97 3.32
C SER A 100 -10.78 2.77 3.90
N SER A 101 -9.69 2.91 3.16
CA SER A 101 -8.53 3.69 3.60
C SER A 101 -8.81 5.19 3.75
N MET A 102 -9.97 5.67 3.31
CA MET A 102 -10.43 7.03 3.60
C MET A 102 -10.57 7.31 5.08
N ILE A 103 -11.08 6.32 5.86
CA ILE A 103 -11.38 6.50 7.28
C ILE A 103 -10.67 5.48 8.18
N ALA A 104 -10.11 4.42 7.61
CA ALA A 104 -9.43 3.39 8.38
C ALA A 104 -8.20 3.94 9.11
N HIS A 105 -7.95 3.44 10.30
CA HIS A 105 -6.73 3.77 11.05
C HIS A 105 -5.48 3.40 10.23
N PRO A 106 -4.46 4.28 10.05
CA PRO A 106 -3.31 4.01 9.19
C PRO A 106 -2.57 2.71 9.54
N THR A 107 -2.41 2.38 10.83
CA THR A 107 -1.74 1.15 11.27
C THR A 107 -2.47 -0.14 10.90
N ARG A 108 -3.71 -0.06 10.39
CA ARG A 108 -4.50 -1.19 9.90
C ARG A 108 -4.47 -1.31 8.37
N GLN A 109 -3.69 -0.48 7.71
CA GLN A 109 -3.63 -0.35 6.24
C GLN A 109 -2.34 -0.94 5.64
N ALA A 110 -1.67 -1.83 6.37
CA ALA A 110 -0.50 -2.54 5.85
C ALA A 110 -0.89 -3.45 4.67
N PRO A 111 -0.24 -3.32 3.49
CA PRO A 111 -0.55 -4.12 2.33
C PRO A 111 -0.02 -5.55 2.47
N ALA A 112 -0.78 -6.51 1.98
CA ALA A 112 -0.40 -7.91 1.92
C ALA A 112 -0.90 -8.55 0.63
N MET A 113 -0.16 -9.54 0.15
CA MET A 113 -0.50 -10.36 -1.00
C MET A 113 -0.60 -11.82 -0.59
N ARG A 114 -1.43 -12.60 -1.29
CA ARG A 114 -1.51 -14.06 -1.16
C ARG A 114 -1.66 -14.55 0.29
N GLY A 115 -2.55 -13.88 1.05
CA GLY A 115 -2.87 -14.28 2.42
C GLY A 115 -1.76 -14.06 3.45
N MET A 116 -0.70 -13.31 3.11
CA MET A 116 0.42 -13.03 4.01
C MET A 116 0.18 -11.79 4.89
N GLY A 117 -1.07 -11.50 5.25
CA GLY A 117 -1.47 -10.38 6.10
C GLY A 117 -1.41 -10.69 7.60
N GLY A 118 -2.21 -9.96 8.37
CA GLY A 118 -2.46 -10.21 9.80
C GLY A 118 -1.57 -9.46 10.78
N THR A 119 -0.54 -8.73 10.32
CA THR A 119 0.31 -7.87 11.15
C THR A 119 0.10 -6.39 10.83
N SER A 120 0.57 -5.51 11.70
CA SER A 120 0.59 -4.07 11.43
C SER A 120 1.67 -3.64 10.44
N SER A 121 2.71 -4.46 10.26
CA SER A 121 3.80 -4.21 9.31
C SER A 121 3.53 -4.93 7.99
N GLY A 122 3.69 -4.22 6.86
CA GLY A 122 3.47 -4.79 5.53
C GLY A 122 4.51 -5.86 5.16
N ARG A 123 4.05 -6.91 4.46
CA ARG A 123 4.89 -7.92 3.80
C ARG A 123 4.95 -7.73 2.28
N THR A 124 4.38 -6.64 1.80
CA THR A 124 4.40 -6.23 0.40
C THR A 124 5.02 -4.84 0.32
N LEU A 125 6.06 -4.72 -0.47
CA LEU A 125 6.75 -3.45 -0.68
C LEU A 125 5.90 -2.52 -1.54
N VAL A 126 5.69 -1.28 -1.09
CA VAL A 126 5.03 -0.24 -1.87
C VAL A 126 6.08 0.78 -2.30
N LEU A 127 6.13 1.06 -3.59
CA LEU A 127 7.01 2.04 -4.19
C LEU A 127 6.22 3.19 -4.81
N ILE A 128 6.72 4.40 -4.69
CA ILE A 128 6.28 5.58 -5.45
C ILE A 128 7.46 6.04 -6.31
N ASP A 129 7.33 5.94 -7.62
CA ASP A 129 8.43 6.23 -8.57
C ASP A 129 9.77 5.57 -8.19
N GLY A 130 9.74 4.32 -7.70
CA GLY A 130 10.92 3.54 -7.32
C GLY A 130 11.46 3.78 -5.90
N VAL A 131 10.80 4.62 -5.09
CA VAL A 131 11.18 4.89 -3.70
C VAL A 131 10.23 4.19 -2.73
N PRO A 132 10.70 3.47 -1.69
CA PRO A 132 9.87 2.89 -0.64
C PRO A 132 8.98 3.95 0.02
N ALA A 133 7.68 3.62 0.15
CA ALA A 133 6.65 4.54 0.64
C ALA A 133 6.12 4.18 2.04
N ASP A 134 6.63 3.12 2.64
CA ASP A 134 6.20 2.66 3.95
C ASP A 134 6.57 3.63 5.07
N ASP A 135 5.81 3.58 6.16
CA ASP A 135 6.11 4.24 7.42
C ASP A 135 7.50 3.80 7.95
N PRO A 136 8.42 4.72 8.27
CA PRO A 136 9.78 4.38 8.70
C PRO A 136 9.83 3.57 9.99
N PHE A 137 8.95 3.86 10.96
CA PHE A 137 8.97 3.23 12.28
C PHE A 137 8.27 1.88 12.31
N ALA A 138 7.09 1.77 11.66
CA ALA A 138 6.22 0.62 11.80
C ALA A 138 5.90 -0.15 10.50
N GLY A 139 6.18 0.43 9.32
CA GLY A 139 6.08 -0.27 8.05
C GLY A 139 4.67 -0.46 7.48
N TYR A 140 3.69 0.33 7.91
CA TYR A 140 2.39 0.43 7.25
C TYR A 140 2.40 1.54 6.18
N MET A 141 1.29 1.72 5.46
CA MET A 141 1.20 2.68 4.36
C MET A 141 0.19 3.79 4.66
N HIS A 142 0.59 5.05 4.44
CA HIS A 142 -0.30 6.20 4.38
C HIS A 142 -0.76 6.41 2.94
N TRP A 143 -1.94 5.90 2.59
CA TRP A 143 -2.42 5.88 1.21
C TRP A 143 -2.79 7.26 0.65
N ALA A 144 -3.04 8.26 1.52
CA ALA A 144 -3.26 9.64 1.11
C ALA A 144 -2.03 10.34 0.51
N ARG A 145 -0.82 9.73 0.59
CA ARG A 145 0.41 10.28 0.01
C ARG A 145 0.39 10.39 -1.51
N VAL A 146 -0.46 9.62 -2.18
CA VAL A 146 -0.55 9.61 -3.63
C VAL A 146 -2.02 9.61 -4.05
N PRO A 147 -2.55 10.77 -4.47
CA PRO A 147 -3.89 10.86 -5.03
C PRO A 147 -4.03 10.07 -6.33
N LEU A 148 -5.20 9.42 -6.50
CA LEU A 148 -5.51 8.62 -7.69
C LEU A 148 -5.35 9.41 -9.01
N GLU A 149 -5.70 10.70 -9.03
CA GLU A 149 -5.65 11.54 -10.24
C GLU A 149 -4.22 11.76 -10.75
N PHE A 150 -3.21 11.52 -9.91
CA PHE A 150 -1.80 11.71 -10.28
C PHE A 150 -1.08 10.40 -10.62
N VAL A 151 -1.73 9.27 -10.38
CA VAL A 151 -1.19 7.96 -10.76
C VAL A 151 -1.45 7.71 -12.23
N GLU A 152 -0.38 7.46 -12.98
CA GLU A 152 -0.45 7.06 -14.38
C GLU A 152 -0.80 5.59 -14.51
N ARG A 153 -0.14 4.75 -13.72
CA ARG A 153 -0.44 3.32 -13.59
C ARG A 153 0.06 2.75 -12.29
N VAL A 154 -0.55 1.65 -11.90
CA VAL A 154 -0.11 0.81 -10.78
C VAL A 154 0.37 -0.52 -11.34
N GLU A 155 1.59 -0.90 -11.01
CA GLU A 155 2.15 -2.21 -11.34
C GLU A 155 2.19 -3.06 -10.07
N VAL A 156 1.66 -4.27 -10.12
CA VAL A 156 1.64 -5.21 -9.01
C VAL A 156 2.32 -6.50 -9.42
N VAL A 157 3.46 -6.79 -8.81
CA VAL A 157 4.19 -8.06 -8.98
C VAL A 157 3.90 -8.93 -7.78
N ARG A 158 3.33 -10.10 -8.00
CA ARG A 158 2.98 -11.07 -6.96
C ARG A 158 4.08 -12.11 -6.79
N GLY A 159 4.22 -12.61 -5.55
CA GLY A 159 5.31 -13.51 -5.17
C GLY A 159 6.55 -12.76 -4.69
N GLY A 160 7.57 -13.50 -4.22
CA GLY A 160 8.76 -12.91 -3.62
C GLY A 160 9.57 -12.06 -4.59
N GLY A 161 9.71 -10.77 -4.28
CA GLY A 161 10.43 -9.78 -5.07
C GLY A 161 11.80 -9.39 -4.53
N SER A 162 12.28 -10.01 -3.43
CA SER A 162 13.51 -9.58 -2.76
C SER A 162 14.76 -9.80 -3.58
N GLY A 163 14.78 -10.73 -4.54
CA GLY A 163 15.90 -10.92 -5.47
C GLY A 163 16.24 -9.65 -6.30
N ILE A 164 15.31 -8.72 -6.39
CA ILE A 164 15.47 -7.46 -7.11
C ILE A 164 15.34 -6.27 -6.16
N TRP A 165 14.31 -6.26 -5.28
CA TRP A 165 13.92 -5.10 -4.47
C TRP A 165 14.38 -5.16 -3.01
N GLY A 166 14.92 -6.31 -2.55
CA GLY A 166 15.40 -6.51 -1.19
C GLY A 166 14.28 -6.60 -0.15
N ASN A 167 14.50 -5.97 0.98
CA ASN A 167 13.62 -6.02 2.15
C ASN A 167 12.16 -5.64 1.84
N ARG A 168 11.21 -6.30 2.54
CA ARG A 168 9.75 -6.12 2.48
C ARG A 168 9.06 -6.61 1.21
N ALA A 169 9.79 -6.96 0.16
CA ALA A 169 9.21 -7.57 -1.02
C ALA A 169 8.91 -9.07 -0.83
N LEU A 170 8.39 -9.46 0.36
CA LEU A 170 8.15 -10.84 0.74
C LEU A 170 6.96 -11.43 -0.02
N GLY A 171 5.80 -10.76 -0.02
CA GLY A 171 4.59 -11.19 -0.71
C GLY A 171 4.43 -10.61 -2.11
N GLY A 172 5.21 -9.59 -2.45
CA GLY A 172 5.15 -8.90 -3.73
C GLY A 172 5.61 -7.45 -3.66
N VAL A 173 5.47 -6.77 -4.80
CA VAL A 173 5.79 -5.34 -4.95
C VAL A 173 4.62 -4.62 -5.62
N ILE A 174 4.21 -3.51 -5.05
CA ILE A 174 3.24 -2.57 -5.62
C ILE A 174 4.00 -1.30 -5.98
N HIS A 175 3.97 -0.90 -7.24
CA HIS A 175 4.66 0.28 -7.73
C HIS A 175 3.67 1.28 -8.30
N LEU A 176 3.55 2.42 -7.64
CA LEU A 176 2.76 3.55 -8.06
C LEU A 176 3.63 4.46 -8.92
N LEU A 177 3.33 4.54 -10.20
CA LEU A 177 4.03 5.40 -11.14
C LEU A 177 3.22 6.67 -11.34
N THR A 178 3.83 7.80 -11.00
CA THR A 178 3.17 9.10 -11.09
C THR A 178 3.33 9.69 -12.48
N GLU A 179 2.38 10.55 -12.86
CA GLU A 179 2.37 11.19 -14.16
C GLU A 179 3.67 11.92 -14.46
N ARG A 180 4.09 11.83 -15.74
CA ARG A 180 5.26 12.54 -16.26
C ARG A 180 4.83 13.81 -16.97
N PRO A 181 5.59 14.91 -16.86
CA PRO A 181 5.31 16.18 -17.54
C PRO A 181 5.69 16.11 -19.03
N GLU A 182 5.00 15.28 -19.82
CA GLU A 182 5.27 15.10 -21.26
C GLU A 182 4.54 16.12 -22.11
N ASN A 183 3.38 16.58 -21.64
CA ASN A 183 2.52 17.56 -22.31
C ASN A 183 2.18 18.72 -21.38
N THR A 184 1.70 19.82 -21.95
CA THR A 184 1.13 20.95 -21.19
C THR A 184 -0.36 20.73 -21.03
N SER A 185 -0.84 20.62 -19.80
CA SER A 185 -2.25 20.45 -19.45
C SER A 185 -2.53 20.93 -18.03
N VAL A 186 -3.75 21.40 -17.81
CA VAL A 186 -4.27 21.65 -16.45
C VAL A 186 -5.57 20.87 -16.30
N ARG A 187 -5.68 20.16 -15.19
CA ARG A 187 -6.89 19.40 -14.83
C ARG A 187 -7.31 19.80 -13.43
N ALA A 188 -8.59 20.02 -13.25
CA ALA A 188 -9.20 20.23 -11.95
C ALA A 188 -10.38 19.30 -11.78
N ARG A 189 -10.56 18.75 -10.58
CA ARG A 189 -11.73 17.97 -10.21
C ARG A 189 -12.27 18.46 -8.87
N LEU A 190 -13.59 18.61 -8.81
CA LEU A 190 -14.33 18.92 -7.58
C LEU A 190 -15.40 17.87 -7.40
N GLU A 191 -15.48 17.30 -6.23
CA GLU A 191 -16.51 16.32 -5.85
C GLU A 191 -17.09 16.65 -4.48
N ALA A 192 -18.41 16.39 -4.33
CA ALA A 192 -19.11 16.41 -3.05
C ALA A 192 -19.98 15.16 -2.93
N GLY A 193 -20.25 14.71 -1.73
CA GLY A 193 -21.01 13.49 -1.57
C GLY A 193 -21.52 13.22 -0.16
N SER A 194 -21.93 11.96 0.07
CA SER A 194 -22.40 11.46 1.34
C SER A 194 -21.38 11.71 2.45
N SER A 195 -21.84 11.72 3.71
CA SER A 195 -20.99 11.97 4.88
C SER A 195 -20.28 13.32 4.84
N ALA A 196 -20.95 14.35 4.30
CA ALA A 196 -20.40 15.69 4.06
C ALA A 196 -19.04 15.68 3.31
N SER A 197 -18.77 14.62 2.52
CA SER A 197 -17.48 14.49 1.84
C SER A 197 -17.29 15.58 0.79
N ARG A 198 -16.08 16.13 0.74
CA ARG A 198 -15.63 17.14 -0.23
C ARG A 198 -14.24 16.75 -0.70
N LYS A 199 -14.02 16.87 -2.00
CA LYS A 199 -12.72 16.60 -2.62
C LYS A 199 -12.44 17.64 -3.68
N GLY A 200 -11.22 18.16 -3.69
CA GLY A 200 -10.72 19.03 -4.72
C GLY A 200 -9.32 18.60 -5.15
N ASP A 201 -9.13 18.34 -6.45
CA ASP A 201 -7.84 18.03 -7.03
C ASP A 201 -7.49 19.06 -8.09
N ILE A 202 -6.25 19.46 -8.15
CA ILE A 202 -5.68 20.20 -9.27
C ILE A 202 -4.37 19.54 -9.68
N ALA A 203 -4.23 19.25 -10.98
CA ALA A 203 -3.01 18.71 -11.55
C ALA A 203 -2.63 19.54 -12.78
N ALA A 204 -1.42 20.07 -12.79
CA ALA A 204 -0.89 20.83 -13.91
C ALA A 204 0.42 20.22 -14.38
N THR A 205 0.56 20.03 -15.68
CA THR A 205 1.81 19.68 -16.33
C THR A 205 2.20 20.73 -17.33
N LEU A 206 3.48 21.02 -17.41
CA LEU A 206 4.07 21.97 -18.37
C LEU A 206 5.28 21.30 -19.03
N ARG A 207 5.33 21.31 -20.34
CA ARG A 207 6.51 20.92 -21.09
C ARG A 207 6.97 22.10 -21.96
N THR A 208 8.20 22.53 -21.75
CA THR A 208 8.82 23.59 -22.57
C THR A 208 10.26 23.18 -22.92
N GLY A 209 10.50 22.84 -24.18
CA GLY A 209 11.79 22.33 -24.64
C GLY A 209 12.26 21.14 -23.81
N ARG A 210 13.37 21.32 -23.08
CA ARG A 210 14.01 20.30 -22.24
C ARG A 210 13.48 20.21 -20.81
N LEU A 211 12.64 21.16 -20.40
CA LEU A 211 12.11 21.25 -19.05
C LEU A 211 10.68 20.76 -19.00
N GLY A 212 10.39 19.84 -18.11
CA GLY A 212 9.07 19.39 -17.73
C GLY A 212 8.79 19.71 -16.26
N LEU A 213 7.61 20.20 -15.95
CA LEU A 213 7.12 20.48 -14.60
C LEU A 213 5.75 19.82 -14.41
N ALA A 214 5.56 19.10 -13.32
CA ALA A 214 4.25 18.64 -12.87
C ALA A 214 4.02 19.12 -11.45
N VAL A 215 2.82 19.65 -11.18
CA VAL A 215 2.38 20.08 -9.85
C VAL A 215 0.99 19.52 -9.63
N MET A 216 0.77 18.93 -8.46
CA MET A 216 -0.53 18.45 -8.06
C MET A 216 -0.82 18.81 -6.61
N GLY A 217 -2.06 19.24 -6.33
CA GLY A 217 -2.61 19.41 -5.01
C GLY A 217 -3.93 18.63 -4.86
N GLU A 218 -4.16 18.08 -3.69
CA GLU A 218 -5.42 17.47 -3.28
C GLU A 218 -5.84 18.00 -1.91
N TYR A 219 -7.11 18.34 -1.78
CA TYR A 219 -7.81 18.50 -0.52
C TYR A 219 -8.94 17.48 -0.44
N PHE A 220 -9.06 16.82 0.70
CA PHE A 220 -10.13 15.88 0.97
C PHE A 220 -10.62 16.04 2.41
N GLU A 221 -11.94 15.95 2.60
CA GLU A 221 -12.60 15.98 3.90
C GLU A 221 -13.82 15.07 3.87
N THR A 222 -14.08 14.36 4.96
CA THR A 222 -15.33 13.61 5.20
C THR A 222 -15.62 13.44 6.68
N ASP A 223 -16.88 13.57 7.07
CA ASP A 223 -17.33 13.16 8.40
C ASP A 223 -17.33 11.63 8.57
N GLY A 224 -17.18 10.89 7.45
CA GLY A 224 -17.18 9.44 7.43
C GLY A 224 -18.46 8.80 7.93
N TYR A 225 -18.33 7.67 8.63
CA TYR A 225 -19.48 6.94 9.14
C TYR A 225 -19.14 6.22 10.45
N ASN A 226 -20.20 5.83 11.20
CA ASN A 226 -20.01 5.05 12.40
C ASN A 226 -19.65 3.60 12.05
N THR A 227 -18.49 3.17 12.51
CA THR A 227 -17.94 1.85 12.19
C THR A 227 -18.43 0.72 13.08
N VAL A 228 -19.14 1.03 14.17
CA VAL A 228 -19.73 0.03 15.06
C VAL A 228 -21.08 -0.40 14.53
N ARG A 229 -21.37 -1.70 14.56
CA ARG A 229 -22.66 -2.24 14.11
C ARG A 229 -23.81 -1.59 14.91
N PRO A 230 -24.95 -1.21 14.28
CA PRO A 230 -25.98 -0.37 14.89
C PRO A 230 -26.52 -0.87 16.25
N ASP A 231 -26.71 -2.18 16.40
CA ASP A 231 -27.22 -2.82 17.63
C ASP A 231 -26.23 -2.82 18.80
N LEU A 232 -24.95 -2.53 18.54
CA LEU A 232 -23.87 -2.52 19.54
C LEU A 232 -23.40 -1.10 19.90
N ARG A 233 -24.01 -0.06 19.32
CA ARG A 233 -23.61 1.33 19.54
C ARG A 233 -23.99 1.83 20.92
N GLY A 234 -23.06 2.54 21.54
CA GLY A 234 -23.30 3.31 22.75
C GLY A 234 -23.15 4.81 22.51
N ARG A 235 -23.21 5.58 23.57
CA ARG A 235 -23.16 7.06 23.53
C ARG A 235 -21.83 7.61 22.98
N ILE A 236 -20.74 6.87 23.16
CA ILE A 236 -19.39 7.30 22.71
C ILE A 236 -19.11 7.01 21.24
N ASP A 237 -19.99 6.28 20.55
CA ASP A 237 -19.75 5.89 19.16
C ASP A 237 -20.08 7.04 18.22
N THR A 238 -19.04 7.66 17.69
CA THR A 238 -19.10 8.72 16.69
C THR A 238 -18.67 8.21 15.33
N ASN A 239 -18.77 9.04 14.33
CA ASN A 239 -18.24 8.72 13.01
C ASN A 239 -16.70 8.68 13.02
N ALA A 240 -16.13 7.82 12.21
CA ALA A 240 -14.73 7.87 11.82
C ALA A 240 -14.62 8.72 10.57
N GLY A 241 -14.01 9.87 10.67
CA GLY A 241 -13.80 10.79 9.56
C GLY A 241 -12.33 10.92 9.16
N SER A 242 -12.06 11.75 8.16
CA SER A 242 -10.70 12.18 7.84
C SER A 242 -10.69 13.49 7.06
N GLN A 243 -9.58 14.21 7.21
CA GLN A 243 -9.24 15.37 6.40
C GLN A 243 -7.77 15.28 6.02
N HIS A 244 -7.43 15.59 4.77
CA HIS A 244 -6.04 15.71 4.39
C HIS A 244 -5.81 16.74 3.30
N GLU A 245 -4.59 17.25 3.29
CA GLU A 245 -4.02 18.13 2.29
C GLU A 245 -2.74 17.50 1.75
N MET A 246 -2.61 17.44 0.44
CA MET A 246 -1.44 16.85 -0.21
C MET A 246 -0.94 17.76 -1.32
N LEU A 247 0.37 17.93 -1.40
CA LEU A 247 1.07 18.60 -2.48
C LEU A 247 2.16 17.67 -3.05
N PHE A 248 2.23 17.57 -4.37
CA PHE A 248 3.29 16.86 -5.07
C PHE A 248 3.84 17.71 -6.21
N THR A 249 5.15 17.72 -6.37
CA THR A 249 5.83 18.40 -7.46
C THR A 249 6.87 17.49 -8.09
N LYS A 250 7.02 17.55 -9.42
CA LYS A 250 8.04 16.81 -10.17
C LYS A 250 8.61 17.71 -11.26
N VAL A 251 9.92 17.77 -11.32
CA VAL A 251 10.67 18.48 -12.37
C VAL A 251 11.52 17.45 -13.11
N GLU A 252 11.42 17.44 -14.43
CA GLU A 252 12.28 16.66 -15.32
C GLU A 252 13.06 17.60 -16.23
N TYR A 253 14.35 17.35 -16.39
CA TYR A 253 15.22 18.14 -17.25
C TYR A 253 16.07 17.23 -18.14
N ASP A 254 15.83 17.27 -19.45
CA ASP A 254 16.64 16.57 -20.45
C ASP A 254 17.92 17.39 -20.69
N ALA A 255 18.93 17.20 -19.83
CA ALA A 255 20.18 17.95 -19.86
C ALA A 255 20.92 17.78 -21.21
N THR A 256 20.90 16.56 -21.72
CA THR A 256 21.33 16.21 -23.07
C THR A 256 20.34 15.22 -23.69
N SER A 257 20.58 14.76 -24.93
CA SER A 257 19.76 13.73 -25.57
C SER A 257 19.83 12.36 -24.85
N ASN A 258 20.83 12.17 -24.01
CA ASN A 258 21.10 10.90 -23.33
C ASN A 258 21.19 11.02 -21.80
N LEU A 259 21.01 12.23 -21.23
CA LEU A 259 21.00 12.47 -19.79
C LEU A 259 19.69 13.19 -19.37
N ARG A 260 18.90 12.50 -18.58
CA ARG A 260 17.72 13.08 -17.91
C ARG A 260 17.95 13.19 -16.41
N LEU A 261 17.63 14.35 -15.87
CA LEU A 261 17.61 14.64 -14.44
C LEU A 261 16.16 14.78 -13.98
N GLN A 262 15.87 14.32 -12.77
CA GLN A 262 14.54 14.39 -12.17
C GLN A 262 14.63 14.78 -10.70
N VAL A 263 13.75 15.66 -10.25
CA VAL A 263 13.56 15.98 -8.82
C VAL A 263 12.07 15.95 -8.53
N SER A 264 11.69 15.35 -7.42
CA SER A 264 10.30 15.41 -6.93
C SER A 264 10.27 15.66 -5.43
N ALA A 265 9.21 16.32 -4.98
CA ALA A 265 8.92 16.57 -3.58
C ALA A 265 7.44 16.36 -3.31
N SER A 266 7.11 15.87 -2.12
CA SER A 266 5.73 15.71 -1.66
C SER A 266 5.57 16.13 -0.21
N TYR A 267 4.37 16.63 0.13
CA TYR A 267 3.96 16.96 1.47
C TYR A 267 2.53 16.43 1.70
N LEU A 268 2.29 15.85 2.87
CA LEU A 268 0.99 15.38 3.34
C LEU A 268 0.77 15.90 4.76
N ASN A 269 -0.41 16.49 5.00
CA ASN A 269 -0.96 16.72 6.33
C ASN A 269 -2.31 16.01 6.42
N GLU A 270 -2.50 15.18 7.43
CA GLU A 270 -3.71 14.35 7.58
C GLU A 270 -4.16 14.33 9.03
N GLU A 271 -5.49 14.56 9.25
CA GLU A 271 -6.16 14.48 10.53
C GLU A 271 -7.32 13.47 10.45
N ARG A 272 -7.46 12.59 11.45
CA ARG A 272 -8.48 11.56 11.50
C ARG A 272 -9.13 11.48 12.89
N PRO A 273 -10.35 12.02 13.09
CA PRO A 273 -11.21 11.59 14.19
C PRO A 273 -11.52 10.09 14.04
N ASN A 274 -11.36 9.33 15.12
CA ASN A 274 -11.33 7.86 15.00
C ASN A 274 -12.43 7.18 15.84
N ALA A 275 -13.67 7.36 15.41
CA ALA A 275 -14.87 6.65 15.87
C ALA A 275 -15.28 6.85 17.35
N THR A 276 -14.56 7.64 18.13
CA THR A 276 -14.97 8.10 19.47
C THR A 276 -14.50 9.52 19.73
N PRO A 277 -15.11 10.29 20.68
CA PRO A 277 -14.85 11.71 20.86
C PRO A 277 -13.40 12.07 21.19
N LEU A 278 -12.67 11.20 21.89
CA LEU A 278 -11.29 11.48 22.32
C LEU A 278 -10.23 10.90 21.37
N ARG A 279 -10.60 9.97 20.49
CA ARG A 279 -9.63 9.32 19.59
C ARG A 279 -9.34 10.15 18.36
N TYR A 280 -8.07 10.29 18.04
CA TYR A 280 -7.64 10.90 16.80
C TYR A 280 -6.27 10.37 16.34
N VAL A 281 -5.96 10.61 15.08
CA VAL A 281 -4.65 10.39 14.48
C VAL A 281 -4.30 11.61 13.64
N ASN A 282 -3.09 12.13 13.82
CA ASN A 282 -2.52 13.20 13.01
C ASN A 282 -1.24 12.71 12.36
N VAL A 283 -1.05 13.05 11.09
CA VAL A 283 0.12 12.66 10.31
C VAL A 283 0.63 13.86 9.52
N GLU A 284 1.89 14.16 9.66
CA GLU A 284 2.60 15.12 8.81
C GLU A 284 3.80 14.43 8.18
N MET A 285 3.91 14.50 6.84
CA MET A 285 4.97 13.82 6.10
C MET A 285 5.51 14.72 5.00
N GLY A 286 6.86 14.75 4.87
CA GLY A 286 7.54 15.34 3.74
C GLY A 286 8.50 14.35 3.09
N ALA A 287 8.62 14.35 1.77
CA ALA A 287 9.57 13.52 1.05
C ALA A 287 10.18 14.25 -0.13
N VAL A 288 11.45 13.96 -0.41
CA VAL A 288 12.17 14.46 -1.57
C VAL A 288 12.87 13.31 -2.29
N ARG A 289 12.98 13.40 -3.61
CA ARG A 289 13.70 12.45 -4.44
C ARG A 289 14.45 13.21 -5.54
N ALA A 290 15.68 12.80 -5.82
CA ALA A 290 16.42 13.23 -7.00
C ALA A 290 16.89 12.01 -7.76
N GLY A 291 16.89 12.08 -9.09
CA GLY A 291 17.28 10.98 -9.96
C GLY A 291 18.03 11.46 -11.20
N ALA A 292 18.84 10.57 -11.75
CA ALA A 292 19.53 10.76 -13.03
C ALA A 292 19.43 9.47 -13.84
N LEU A 293 19.11 9.59 -15.12
CA LEU A 293 19.12 8.50 -16.10
C LEU A 293 20.08 8.88 -17.23
N LEU A 294 21.11 8.04 -17.45
CA LEU A 294 22.13 8.25 -18.46
C LEU A 294 22.21 7.04 -19.40
N ALA A 295 21.89 7.25 -20.68
CA ALA A 295 22.14 6.28 -21.72
C ALA A 295 23.52 6.57 -22.36
N THR A 296 24.38 5.56 -22.49
CA THR A 296 25.69 5.72 -23.13
C THR A 296 25.68 5.26 -24.56
N SER A 297 26.62 5.77 -25.37
CA SER A 297 26.80 5.33 -26.80
C SER A 297 27.13 3.84 -26.94
N GLY A 298 27.65 3.21 -25.88
CA GLY A 298 27.92 1.76 -25.82
C GLY A 298 26.71 0.90 -25.46
N GLY A 299 25.48 1.49 -25.40
CA GLY A 299 24.23 0.80 -25.10
C GLY A 299 24.03 0.48 -23.63
N SER A 300 24.84 1.05 -22.72
CA SER A 300 24.61 0.95 -21.28
C SER A 300 23.69 2.06 -20.80
N GLU A 301 22.81 1.72 -19.85
CA GLU A 301 21.98 2.67 -19.12
C GLU A 301 22.38 2.69 -17.66
N TRP A 302 22.52 3.89 -17.09
CA TRP A 302 22.79 4.12 -15.68
C TRP A 302 21.62 4.87 -15.06
N GLY A 303 21.11 4.35 -13.95
CA GLY A 303 20.09 4.99 -13.14
C GLY A 303 20.63 5.28 -11.74
N LEU A 304 20.55 6.52 -11.29
CA LEU A 304 20.83 6.93 -9.92
C LEU A 304 19.56 7.51 -9.32
N THR A 305 19.22 7.10 -8.12
CA THR A 305 18.16 7.74 -7.32
C THR A 305 18.68 7.95 -5.90
N ILE A 306 18.45 9.15 -5.35
CA ILE A 306 18.65 9.46 -3.94
C ILE A 306 17.34 10.03 -3.39
N PHE A 307 17.00 9.73 -2.14
CA PHE A 307 15.76 10.16 -1.54
C PHE A 307 15.88 10.34 -0.03
N GLY A 308 14.96 11.11 0.51
CA GLY A 308 14.77 11.25 1.95
C GLY A 308 13.31 11.55 2.27
N SER A 309 12.85 11.10 3.42
CA SER A 309 11.55 11.44 3.97
C SER A 309 11.61 11.65 5.47
N LYS A 310 10.73 12.50 5.96
CA LYS A 310 10.52 12.72 7.39
C LYS A 310 9.02 12.70 7.66
N GLN A 311 8.65 12.08 8.78
CA GLN A 311 7.29 12.10 9.26
C GLN A 311 7.20 12.46 10.73
N LYS A 312 6.04 12.95 11.12
CA LYS A 312 5.56 13.07 12.47
C LYS A 312 4.18 12.42 12.55
N PHE A 313 4.02 11.51 13.48
CA PHE A 313 2.78 10.81 13.72
C PHE A 313 2.35 11.05 15.18
N GLU A 314 1.08 11.37 15.38
CA GLU A 314 0.46 11.51 16.69
C GLU A 314 -0.81 10.66 16.76
N HIS A 315 -1.03 10.01 17.88
CA HIS A 315 -2.20 9.17 18.07
C HIS A 315 -2.68 9.16 19.51
N TYR A 316 -3.96 9.47 19.71
CA TYR A 316 -4.61 9.42 21.02
C TYR A 316 -5.55 8.21 21.09
N PHE A 317 -5.24 7.27 21.96
CA PHE A 317 -6.01 6.07 22.21
C PHE A 317 -6.82 6.16 23.49
N THR A 318 -8.00 5.51 23.48
CA THR A 318 -8.88 5.37 24.65
C THR A 318 -9.21 3.91 24.92
N THR A 319 -9.62 3.63 26.15
CA THR A 319 -10.29 2.40 26.55
C THR A 319 -11.77 2.71 26.70
N GLU A 320 -12.60 1.94 26.02
CA GLU A 320 -14.06 2.11 26.08
C GLU A 320 -14.68 1.14 27.11
N SER A 321 -15.75 1.59 27.79
CA SER A 321 -16.60 0.69 28.59
C SER A 321 -17.25 -0.37 27.69
N LEU A 322 -17.53 -1.57 28.23
CA LEU A 322 -18.14 -2.66 27.48
C LEU A 322 -19.52 -2.30 26.90
N ASP A 323 -20.28 -1.48 27.62
CA ASP A 323 -21.58 -0.93 27.20
C ASP A 323 -21.46 0.30 26.30
N ARG A 324 -20.22 0.74 26.01
CA ARG A 324 -19.89 1.88 25.16
C ARG A 324 -20.55 3.21 25.57
N GLN A 325 -20.75 3.40 26.87
CA GLN A 325 -21.29 4.65 27.37
C GLN A 325 -20.23 5.67 27.77
N THR A 326 -19.02 5.20 28.10
CA THR A 326 -17.89 6.03 28.54
C THR A 326 -16.58 5.57 27.87
N GLU A 327 -15.66 6.51 27.73
CA GLU A 327 -14.28 6.24 27.35
C GLU A 327 -13.31 6.98 28.25
N GLU A 328 -12.14 6.41 28.46
CA GLU A 328 -11.05 7.00 29.21
C GLU A 328 -9.75 6.95 28.40
N PRO A 329 -8.85 7.93 28.57
CA PRO A 329 -7.53 7.89 27.97
C PRO A 329 -6.79 6.60 28.33
N SER A 330 -6.10 5.98 27.36
CA SER A 330 -5.27 4.81 27.62
C SER A 330 -3.81 4.99 27.21
N ASN A 331 -3.61 5.67 26.09
CA ASN A 331 -2.29 5.93 25.55
C ASN A 331 -2.33 7.15 24.62
N HIS A 332 -1.35 8.03 24.75
CA HIS A 332 -1.13 9.17 23.88
C HIS A 332 0.28 9.09 23.30
N GLN A 333 0.39 8.65 22.07
CA GLN A 333 1.61 8.76 21.27
C GLN A 333 1.70 10.22 20.79
N PHE A 334 2.30 11.08 21.58
CA PHE A 334 2.29 12.53 21.31
C PHE A 334 3.34 12.95 20.29
N ASP A 335 4.32 12.09 20.01
CA ASP A 335 5.36 12.34 19.01
C ASP A 335 6.00 11.01 18.57
N VAL A 336 5.79 10.64 17.32
CA VAL A 336 6.42 9.47 16.69
C VAL A 336 7.17 9.94 15.45
N PRO A 337 8.37 10.52 15.65
CA PRO A 337 9.21 10.93 14.54
C PRO A 337 9.77 9.72 13.79
N GLY A 338 9.82 9.83 12.48
CA GLY A 338 10.46 8.85 11.62
C GLY A 338 11.18 9.52 10.48
N THR A 339 12.40 9.06 10.20
CA THR A 339 13.20 9.55 9.09
C THR A 339 13.71 8.40 8.24
N THR A 340 13.67 8.59 6.93
CA THR A 340 14.25 7.66 5.97
C THR A 340 15.19 8.43 5.05
N ALA A 341 16.36 7.88 4.77
CA ALA A 341 17.27 8.35 3.74
C ALA A 341 17.81 7.15 2.97
N GLY A 342 18.01 7.30 1.66
CA GLY A 342 18.51 6.19 0.88
C GLY A 342 18.84 6.55 -0.55
N GLY A 343 19.27 5.55 -1.27
CA GLY A 343 19.57 5.67 -2.69
C GLY A 343 19.80 4.33 -3.35
N ASN A 344 19.70 4.34 -4.65
CA ASN A 344 20.08 3.21 -5.49
C ASN A 344 20.90 3.66 -6.69
N LEU A 345 21.82 2.80 -7.12
CA LEU A 345 22.56 2.92 -8.36
C LEU A 345 22.34 1.63 -9.14
N GLN A 346 21.93 1.77 -10.38
CA GLN A 346 21.69 0.64 -11.29
C GLN A 346 22.43 0.85 -12.60
N TRP A 347 22.96 -0.24 -13.14
CA TRP A 347 23.51 -0.32 -14.46
C TRP A 347 22.81 -1.43 -15.24
N THR A 348 22.40 -1.13 -16.48
CA THR A 348 21.76 -2.08 -17.37
C THR A 348 22.45 -2.04 -18.72
N ARG A 349 22.72 -3.21 -19.32
CA ARG A 349 23.37 -3.31 -20.62
C ARG A 349 22.91 -4.55 -21.39
N PRO A 350 22.55 -4.41 -22.68
CA PRO A 350 22.49 -5.54 -23.58
C PRO A 350 23.90 -6.14 -23.78
N VAL A 351 24.06 -7.43 -23.52
CA VAL A 351 25.33 -8.19 -23.68
C VAL A 351 25.09 -9.30 -24.67
N ALA A 352 25.86 -9.31 -25.76
CA ALA A 352 25.54 -10.12 -26.91
C ALA A 352 24.11 -9.82 -27.43
N SER A 353 23.61 -10.61 -28.39
CA SER A 353 22.32 -10.34 -29.05
C SER A 353 21.10 -10.80 -28.23
N ARG A 354 21.31 -11.56 -27.15
CA ARG A 354 20.22 -12.27 -26.44
C ARG A 354 20.22 -12.11 -24.92
N HIS A 355 21.11 -11.33 -24.35
CA HIS A 355 21.23 -11.11 -22.93
C HIS A 355 21.08 -9.63 -22.59
N VAL A 356 20.38 -9.33 -21.48
CA VAL A 356 20.36 -8.01 -20.86
C VAL A 356 20.75 -8.16 -19.40
N LEU A 357 21.95 -7.69 -19.06
CA LEU A 357 22.44 -7.69 -17.70
C LEU A 357 22.02 -6.41 -16.99
N THR A 358 21.51 -6.57 -15.78
CA THR A 358 21.22 -5.47 -14.83
C THR A 358 21.95 -5.77 -13.54
N ALA A 359 22.70 -4.80 -13.02
CA ALA A 359 23.35 -4.87 -11.71
C ALA A 359 23.16 -3.57 -10.95
N GLY A 360 23.18 -3.63 -9.64
CA GLY A 360 23.01 -2.43 -8.84
C GLY A 360 23.22 -2.62 -7.36
N THR A 361 23.09 -1.51 -6.66
CA THR A 361 23.17 -1.44 -5.20
C THR A 361 22.11 -0.50 -4.64
N ASP A 362 21.60 -0.84 -3.46
CA ASP A 362 20.63 -0.04 -2.72
C ASP A 362 21.13 0.15 -1.29
N VAL A 363 20.86 1.34 -0.73
CA VAL A 363 21.09 1.65 0.69
C VAL A 363 19.85 2.33 1.24
N LEU A 364 19.41 1.92 2.42
CA LEU A 364 18.29 2.50 3.15
C LEU A 364 18.68 2.67 4.62
N LEU A 365 18.60 3.89 5.10
CA LEU A 365 18.76 4.28 6.50
C LEU A 365 17.38 4.61 7.05
N VAL A 366 17.04 4.08 8.21
CA VAL A 366 15.80 4.34 8.91
C VAL A 366 16.14 4.72 10.35
N ASP A 367 15.59 5.83 10.80
CA ASP A 367 15.60 6.27 12.19
C ASP A 367 14.15 6.48 12.63
N GLY A 368 13.78 5.96 13.79
CA GLY A 368 12.41 6.10 14.28
C GLY A 368 12.29 5.89 15.78
N GLU A 369 11.42 6.69 16.37
CA GLU A 369 11.19 6.71 17.80
C GLU A 369 9.70 6.89 18.09
N ASN A 370 9.24 6.34 19.21
CA ASN A 370 7.91 6.55 19.75
C ASN A 370 8.02 7.19 21.14
N ASN A 371 7.42 8.38 21.30
CA ASN A 371 7.27 9.06 22.57
C ASN A 371 5.78 9.01 22.94
N GLU A 372 5.46 8.38 24.09
CA GLU A 372 4.08 8.18 24.49
C GLU A 372 3.86 8.31 26.01
N ASP A 373 2.70 8.87 26.37
CA ASP A 373 2.14 8.79 27.71
C ASP A 373 1.11 7.66 27.76
N PHE A 374 1.16 6.83 28.80
CA PHE A 374 0.26 5.69 28.93
C PHE A 374 -0.05 5.36 30.39
N ARG A 375 -1.00 4.43 30.62
CA ARG A 375 -1.49 4.03 31.94
C ARG A 375 -2.19 5.19 32.67
N TRP A 376 -3.44 5.42 32.27
CA TRP A 376 -4.31 6.42 32.87
C TRP A 376 -4.80 5.97 34.24
N ILE A 377 -4.52 6.73 35.30
CA ILE A 377 -4.94 6.46 36.67
C ILE A 377 -5.24 7.79 37.34
N ALA A 378 -6.39 7.89 38.05
CA ALA A 378 -6.80 9.08 38.80
C ALA A 378 -6.67 10.36 37.93
N THR A 379 -7.22 10.32 36.71
CA THR A 379 -7.29 11.42 35.75
C THR A 379 -5.95 11.93 35.18
N GLN A 380 -4.90 11.13 35.27
CA GLN A 380 -3.60 11.48 34.70
C GLN A 380 -2.85 10.26 34.16
N PHE A 381 -1.94 10.49 33.20
CA PHE A 381 -0.99 9.47 32.79
C PHE A 381 0.12 9.30 33.82
N THR A 382 0.39 8.06 34.19
CA THR A 382 1.39 7.70 35.22
C THR A 382 2.63 7.05 34.66
N ARG A 383 2.76 6.97 33.33
CA ARG A 383 3.92 6.43 32.62
C ARG A 383 4.17 7.23 31.37
N ARG A 384 5.43 7.58 31.15
CA ARG A 384 5.93 8.09 29.88
C ARG A 384 6.98 7.13 29.34
N ARG A 385 6.87 6.78 28.09
CA ARG A 385 7.79 5.88 27.37
C ARG A 385 8.44 6.59 26.20
N ARG A 386 9.72 6.31 26.02
CA ARG A 386 10.49 6.57 24.81
C ARG A 386 11.07 5.25 24.33
N ALA A 387 10.81 4.85 23.07
CA ALA A 387 11.29 3.59 22.51
C ALA A 387 11.55 3.75 21.02
N GLY A 388 12.71 3.28 20.54
CA GLY A 388 13.09 3.37 19.13
C GLY A 388 14.52 2.95 18.89
N GLY A 389 15.04 3.28 17.71
CA GLY A 389 16.39 2.95 17.28
C GLY A 389 16.60 3.25 15.80
N GLU A 390 17.69 2.72 15.26
CA GLU A 390 18.11 2.92 13.88
C GLU A 390 18.23 1.60 13.14
N GLN A 391 18.03 1.64 11.81
CA GLN A 391 18.27 0.50 10.93
C GLN A 391 19.05 0.94 9.69
N LEU A 392 19.97 0.08 9.26
CA LEU A 392 20.66 0.17 7.98
C LEU A 392 20.34 -1.09 7.18
N LEU A 393 19.88 -0.92 5.94
CA LEU A 393 19.74 -1.98 4.97
C LEU A 393 20.59 -1.60 3.76
N ALA A 394 21.47 -2.50 3.34
CA ALA A 394 22.32 -2.30 2.17
C ALA A 394 22.36 -3.60 1.36
N GLY A 395 22.22 -3.51 0.05
CA GLY A 395 22.18 -4.69 -0.81
C GLY A 395 22.85 -4.46 -2.16
N VAL A 396 23.36 -5.54 -2.72
CA VAL A 396 23.88 -5.59 -4.08
C VAL A 396 23.17 -6.70 -4.85
N PHE A 397 22.85 -6.46 -6.11
CA PHE A 397 22.13 -7.42 -6.94
C PHE A 397 22.68 -7.49 -8.36
N VAL A 398 22.42 -8.63 -8.99
CA VAL A 398 22.66 -8.87 -10.43
C VAL A 398 21.52 -9.69 -10.99
N GLN A 399 21.11 -9.38 -12.21
CA GLN A 399 20.08 -10.10 -12.96
C GLN A 399 20.48 -10.21 -14.42
N ASP A 400 20.18 -11.36 -15.03
CA ASP A 400 20.25 -11.58 -16.47
C ASP A 400 18.87 -11.90 -17.03
N GLU A 401 18.50 -11.24 -18.10
CA GLU A 401 17.36 -11.54 -18.94
C GLU A 401 17.89 -12.16 -20.24
N TRP A 402 17.66 -13.45 -20.42
CA TRP A 402 18.15 -14.23 -21.53
C TRP A 402 17.03 -14.66 -22.48
N GLN A 403 17.09 -14.20 -23.73
CA GLN A 403 16.29 -14.70 -24.84
C GLN A 403 16.89 -15.98 -25.36
N ALA A 404 16.66 -17.13 -24.71
CA ALA A 404 17.29 -18.40 -25.04
C ALA A 404 16.95 -18.87 -26.48
N THR A 405 15.67 -18.72 -26.86
CA THR A 405 15.16 -18.86 -28.21
C THR A 405 14.16 -17.76 -28.52
N ASP A 406 13.62 -17.72 -29.73
CA ASP A 406 12.57 -16.74 -30.06
C ASP A 406 11.30 -16.97 -29.22
N ALA A 407 11.04 -18.21 -28.77
CA ALA A 407 9.91 -18.61 -27.95
C ALA A 407 10.21 -18.70 -26.43
N LEU A 408 11.49 -18.82 -26.03
CA LEU A 408 11.87 -19.06 -24.63
C LEU A 408 12.68 -17.89 -24.08
N ARG A 409 12.15 -17.27 -23.02
CA ARG A 409 12.82 -16.25 -22.21
C ARG A 409 13.08 -16.79 -20.83
N ILE A 410 14.27 -16.53 -20.30
CA ILE A 410 14.69 -16.91 -18.96
C ILE A 410 15.17 -15.64 -18.25
N GLN A 411 14.76 -15.46 -17.02
CA GLN A 411 15.25 -14.43 -16.13
C GLN A 411 15.87 -15.11 -14.92
N ALA A 412 17.08 -14.72 -14.54
CA ALA A 412 17.72 -15.20 -13.33
C ALA A 412 18.40 -14.03 -12.61
N GLY A 413 18.22 -13.95 -11.31
CA GLY A 413 18.80 -12.90 -10.49
C GLY A 413 19.17 -13.38 -9.11
N GLY A 414 20.12 -12.67 -8.49
CA GLY A 414 20.54 -12.88 -7.13
C GLY A 414 20.88 -11.56 -6.45
N ARG A 415 20.65 -11.53 -5.14
CA ARG A 415 20.85 -10.35 -4.30
C ARG A 415 21.37 -10.76 -2.93
N LEU A 416 22.34 -10.00 -2.45
CA LEU A 416 22.85 -10.11 -1.08
C LEU A 416 22.55 -8.82 -0.33
N ASP A 417 21.84 -8.94 0.79
CA ASP A 417 21.45 -7.84 1.65
C ASP A 417 22.10 -7.96 3.02
N ARG A 418 22.50 -6.84 3.60
CA ARG A 418 22.89 -6.69 5.00
C ARG A 418 21.84 -5.86 5.71
N TRP A 419 21.19 -6.42 6.72
CA TRP A 419 20.38 -5.71 7.70
C TRP A 419 21.18 -5.51 8.98
N HIS A 420 21.10 -4.32 9.54
CA HIS A 420 21.67 -3.96 10.83
C HIS A 420 20.68 -3.10 11.60
N THR A 421 20.55 -3.31 12.90
CA THR A 421 19.79 -2.45 13.82
C THR A 421 20.65 -2.12 15.03
N GLY A 422 20.55 -0.88 15.52
CA GLY A 422 21.36 -0.39 16.62
C GLY A 422 20.83 0.91 17.22
N ASN A 423 21.58 1.48 18.17
CA ASN A 423 21.20 2.70 18.89
C ASN A 423 19.80 2.63 19.53
N ALA A 424 19.39 1.42 19.89
CA ALA A 424 18.04 1.15 20.32
C ALA A 424 17.86 1.29 21.83
N ILE A 425 16.78 1.95 22.22
CA ILE A 425 16.45 2.23 23.61
C ILE A 425 14.99 1.95 23.91
N ARG A 426 14.70 1.64 25.16
CA ARG A 426 13.37 1.74 25.77
C ARG A 426 13.53 2.30 27.18
N ARG A 427 12.94 3.45 27.43
CA ARG A 427 12.97 4.13 28.72
C ARG A 427 11.55 4.46 29.16
N GLU A 428 11.23 4.16 30.42
CA GLU A 428 9.94 4.45 31.02
C GLU A 428 10.13 5.10 32.38
N HIS A 429 9.42 6.18 32.62
CA HIS A 429 9.43 6.90 33.91
C HIS A 429 8.02 7.37 34.27
N ASP A 430 7.84 7.67 35.53
CA ASP A 430 6.65 8.34 36.02
C ASP A 430 6.77 9.85 35.73
N PRO A 431 5.90 10.44 34.89
CA PRO A 431 5.99 11.85 34.53
C PRO A 431 5.69 12.80 35.69
N THR A 432 5.12 12.32 36.81
CA THR A 432 4.73 13.17 37.95
C THR A 432 5.89 13.38 38.92
N ASN A 433 6.80 12.42 39.06
CA ASN A 433 7.90 12.48 40.01
C ASN A 433 9.27 12.14 39.41
N GLY A 434 9.32 11.80 38.12
CA GLY A 434 10.55 11.48 37.39
C GLY A 434 11.15 10.11 37.73
N SER A 435 10.50 9.28 38.56
CA SER A 435 11.06 7.97 38.94
C SER A 435 11.17 7.03 37.71
N VAL A 436 12.35 6.43 37.55
CA VAL A 436 12.61 5.47 36.50
C VAL A 436 11.89 4.16 36.80
N VAL A 437 11.11 3.67 35.83
CA VAL A 437 10.36 2.41 35.92
C VAL A 437 11.03 1.33 35.09
N PHE A 438 11.57 1.70 33.94
CA PHE A 438 12.31 0.81 33.05
C PHE A 438 13.33 1.64 32.27
N ASP A 439 14.56 1.17 32.18
CA ASP A 439 15.60 1.76 31.34
C ASP A 439 16.45 0.63 30.75
N SER A 440 16.45 0.54 29.45
CA SER A 440 17.20 -0.48 28.73
C SER A 440 17.74 0.10 27.42
N THR A 441 18.98 -0.24 27.15
CA THR A 441 19.60 -0.14 25.83
C THR A 441 19.72 -1.55 25.26
N TYR A 442 19.57 -1.68 23.95
CA TYR A 442 19.62 -2.97 23.29
C TYR A 442 20.89 -3.08 22.44
N ASP A 443 21.51 -4.27 22.49
CA ASP A 443 22.67 -4.57 21.65
C ASP A 443 22.32 -4.48 20.17
N SER A 444 23.29 -4.05 19.38
CA SER A 444 23.15 -4.04 17.93
C SER A 444 23.08 -5.45 17.38
N ARG A 445 22.23 -5.64 16.38
CA ARG A 445 22.03 -6.93 15.70
C ARG A 445 22.19 -6.77 14.20
N SER A 446 22.58 -7.84 13.55
CA SER A 446 22.74 -7.85 12.09
C SER A 446 22.38 -9.22 11.52
N SER A 447 21.87 -9.21 10.30
CA SER A 447 21.67 -10.41 9.49
C SER A 447 22.15 -10.19 8.07
N THR A 448 22.56 -11.25 7.40
CA THR A 448 22.87 -11.24 5.97
C THR A 448 21.91 -12.19 5.27
N GLU A 449 21.17 -11.65 4.29
CA GLU A 449 20.12 -12.37 3.60
C GLU A 449 20.47 -12.52 2.12
N LEU A 450 20.43 -13.78 1.64
CA LEU A 450 20.57 -14.10 0.22
C LEU A 450 19.19 -14.31 -0.38
N SER A 451 18.88 -13.55 -1.41
CA SER A 451 17.65 -13.72 -2.18
C SER A 451 17.97 -14.03 -3.64
N TYR A 452 17.17 -14.88 -4.24
CA TYR A 452 17.29 -15.19 -5.68
C TYR A 452 15.92 -15.34 -6.31
N ASN A 453 15.88 -15.14 -7.63
CA ASN A 453 14.72 -15.41 -8.46
C ASN A 453 15.18 -16.02 -9.77
N VAL A 454 14.45 -17.04 -10.20
CA VAL A 454 14.59 -17.65 -11.53
C VAL A 454 13.19 -17.78 -12.11
N GLY A 455 13.01 -17.30 -13.32
CA GLY A 455 11.75 -17.42 -14.04
C GLY A 455 11.97 -17.81 -15.48
N ALA A 456 11.02 -18.51 -16.07
CA ALA A 456 11.00 -18.83 -17.48
C ALA A 456 9.60 -18.56 -18.06
N ARG A 457 9.58 -18.07 -19.30
CA ARG A 457 8.39 -17.91 -20.13
C ARG A 457 8.62 -18.60 -21.47
N LEU A 458 7.68 -19.46 -21.83
CA LEU A 458 7.64 -20.19 -23.08
C LEU A 458 6.40 -19.80 -23.87
N ASP A 459 6.57 -19.16 -25.01
CA ASP A 459 5.50 -18.89 -25.96
C ASP A 459 5.26 -20.19 -26.77
N VAL A 460 4.23 -20.96 -26.36
CA VAL A 460 3.87 -22.24 -27.00
C VAL A 460 3.23 -22.00 -28.36
N SER A 461 2.54 -20.89 -28.51
CA SER A 461 1.97 -20.38 -29.76
C SER A 461 1.76 -18.87 -29.63
N ASP A 462 1.35 -18.22 -30.72
CA ASP A 462 1.01 -16.78 -30.72
C ASP A 462 -0.09 -16.41 -29.71
N ARG A 463 -0.83 -17.41 -29.19
CA ARG A 463 -1.96 -17.22 -28.27
C ARG A 463 -1.77 -17.79 -26.87
N VAL A 464 -0.82 -18.67 -26.67
CA VAL A 464 -0.62 -19.38 -25.40
C VAL A 464 0.83 -19.27 -24.99
N SER A 465 1.03 -18.75 -23.78
CA SER A 465 2.34 -18.73 -23.13
C SER A 465 2.26 -19.40 -21.77
N LEU A 466 3.28 -20.16 -21.45
CA LEU A 466 3.49 -20.75 -20.13
C LEU A 466 4.58 -19.97 -19.40
N ARG A 467 4.43 -19.77 -18.11
CA ARG A 467 5.43 -19.15 -17.25
C ARG A 467 5.61 -19.95 -15.98
N THR A 468 6.84 -19.96 -15.48
CA THR A 468 7.16 -20.58 -14.19
C THR A 468 8.19 -19.72 -13.47
N GLY A 469 8.21 -19.80 -12.14
CA GLY A 469 9.18 -19.08 -11.34
C GLY A 469 9.45 -19.78 -10.01
N ALA A 470 10.66 -19.58 -9.52
CA ALA A 470 11.06 -19.90 -8.16
C ALA A 470 11.83 -18.73 -7.58
N TYR A 471 11.54 -18.40 -6.31
CA TYR A 471 12.09 -17.21 -5.69
C TYR A 471 12.24 -17.37 -4.19
N THR A 472 13.13 -16.57 -3.63
CA THR A 472 13.22 -16.35 -2.20
C THR A 472 13.03 -14.87 -1.89
N ALA A 473 12.56 -14.59 -0.68
CA ALA A 473 12.40 -13.22 -0.20
C ALA A 473 12.55 -13.16 1.31
N PHE A 474 12.80 -11.96 1.84
CA PHE A 474 12.89 -11.73 3.27
C PHE A 474 12.21 -10.43 3.69
N ARG A 475 11.90 -10.34 4.99
CA ARG A 475 11.47 -9.11 5.64
C ARG A 475 12.16 -8.98 7.00
N ALA A 476 12.93 -7.91 7.18
CA ALA A 476 13.50 -7.55 8.47
C ALA A 476 12.41 -7.03 9.42
N PRO A 477 12.50 -7.28 10.74
CA PRO A 477 11.61 -6.69 11.73
C PRO A 477 11.68 -5.16 11.71
N THR A 478 10.56 -4.49 11.96
CA THR A 478 10.51 -3.02 12.08
C THR A 478 10.94 -2.55 13.47
N LEU A 479 11.29 -1.26 13.61
CA LEU A 479 11.62 -0.68 14.91
C LEU A 479 10.46 -0.81 15.91
N ASN A 480 9.22 -0.66 15.43
CA ASN A 480 8.02 -0.88 16.23
C ASN A 480 7.89 -2.31 16.75
N GLU A 481 8.19 -3.31 15.91
CA GLU A 481 8.13 -4.72 16.33
C GLU A 481 9.22 -5.07 17.34
N LEU A 482 10.40 -4.50 17.18
CA LEU A 482 11.56 -4.78 18.03
C LEU A 482 11.49 -4.11 19.41
N TYR A 483 11.02 -2.85 19.48
CA TYR A 483 11.28 -2.02 20.66
C TYR A 483 10.05 -1.39 21.30
N LYS A 484 8.91 -1.27 20.59
CA LYS A 484 7.75 -0.55 21.10
C LYS A 484 6.60 -1.49 21.47
N PRO A 485 6.23 -1.63 22.76
CA PRO A 485 4.99 -2.29 23.15
C PRO A 485 3.76 -1.56 22.63
N GLY A 486 2.72 -2.31 22.25
CA GLY A 486 1.46 -1.81 21.73
C GLY A 486 0.26 -2.11 22.61
N ARG A 487 -0.87 -1.49 22.28
CA ARG A 487 -2.17 -1.80 22.84
C ARG A 487 -3.21 -1.86 21.72
N GLU A 488 -4.17 -2.77 21.88
CA GLU A 488 -5.34 -2.88 21.02
C GLU A 488 -6.63 -2.76 21.85
N PRO A 489 -7.77 -2.42 21.23
CA PRO A 489 -9.08 -2.45 21.90
C PRO A 489 -9.35 -3.80 22.58
N GLY A 490 -10.09 -3.81 23.69
CA GLY A 490 -10.39 -5.02 24.46
C GLY A 490 -9.31 -5.37 25.50
N ASN A 491 -8.56 -4.38 26.00
CA ASN A 491 -7.49 -4.55 27.01
C ASN A 491 -6.36 -5.49 26.55
N VAL A 492 -6.06 -5.50 25.25
CA VAL A 492 -4.96 -6.29 24.69
C VAL A 492 -3.66 -5.50 24.82
N VAL A 493 -2.67 -6.07 25.49
CA VAL A 493 -1.30 -5.58 25.57
C VAL A 493 -0.42 -6.42 24.65
N ILE A 494 0.32 -5.78 23.75
CA ILE A 494 1.23 -6.43 22.81
C ILE A 494 2.65 -6.03 23.20
N GLU A 495 3.45 -6.96 23.69
CA GLU A 495 4.83 -6.69 24.07
C GLU A 495 5.75 -6.76 22.85
N ALA A 496 6.75 -5.89 22.81
CA ALA A 496 7.81 -5.87 21.81
C ALA A 496 8.80 -7.04 22.05
N ASN A 497 9.63 -7.32 21.03
CA ASN A 497 10.64 -8.33 21.15
C ASN A 497 11.90 -7.94 20.36
N SER A 498 12.94 -7.50 21.05
CA SER A 498 14.23 -7.12 20.43
C SER A 498 14.99 -8.32 19.83
N GLY A 499 14.57 -9.56 20.17
CA GLY A 499 15.15 -10.79 19.67
C GLY A 499 14.57 -11.32 18.36
N LEU A 500 13.68 -10.56 17.67
CA LEU A 500 13.08 -11.02 16.42
C LEU A 500 14.11 -11.18 15.30
N ASP A 501 14.00 -12.28 14.57
CA ASP A 501 14.76 -12.56 13.37
C ASP A 501 13.97 -12.18 12.10
N PRO A 502 14.65 -11.94 10.96
CA PRO A 502 13.99 -11.73 9.69
C PRO A 502 13.11 -12.91 9.27
N GLU A 503 11.94 -12.60 8.70
CA GLU A 503 11.07 -13.57 8.03
C GLU A 503 11.69 -13.97 6.69
N ARG A 504 11.60 -15.26 6.30
CA ARG A 504 12.12 -15.78 5.04
C ARG A 504 11.08 -16.56 4.27
N LEU A 505 10.93 -16.24 2.99
CA LEU A 505 9.99 -16.89 2.09
C LEU A 505 10.74 -17.68 1.01
N TYR A 506 10.22 -18.86 0.73
CA TYR A 506 10.55 -19.71 -0.43
C TYR A 506 9.26 -19.93 -1.21
N GLY A 507 9.28 -19.66 -2.51
CA GLY A 507 8.09 -19.79 -3.33
C GLY A 507 8.39 -20.30 -4.73
N THR A 508 7.37 -20.91 -5.32
CA THR A 508 7.35 -21.33 -6.72
C THR A 508 5.97 -21.12 -7.30
N GLU A 509 5.92 -20.88 -8.60
CA GLU A 509 4.65 -20.69 -9.32
C GLU A 509 4.73 -21.21 -10.76
N VAL A 510 3.58 -21.62 -11.27
CA VAL A 510 3.36 -21.96 -12.67
C VAL A 510 2.13 -21.21 -13.15
N GLY A 511 2.22 -20.59 -14.31
CA GLY A 511 1.11 -19.83 -14.87
C GLY A 511 0.96 -20.04 -16.36
N MET A 512 -0.22 -19.68 -16.85
CA MET A 512 -0.58 -19.68 -18.26
C MET A 512 -1.22 -18.33 -18.60
N ASP A 513 -0.81 -17.75 -19.71
CA ASP A 513 -1.47 -16.61 -20.33
C ASP A 513 -2.08 -17.10 -21.66
N TRP A 514 -3.36 -16.84 -21.86
CA TRP A 514 -4.09 -17.26 -23.05
C TRP A 514 -4.82 -16.07 -23.67
N ASP A 515 -4.46 -15.75 -24.91
CA ASP A 515 -5.23 -14.88 -25.78
C ASP A 515 -6.27 -15.74 -26.51
N ALA A 516 -7.51 -15.71 -26.03
CA ALA A 516 -8.60 -16.51 -26.60
C ALA A 516 -9.08 -15.97 -27.95
N GLY A 517 -8.51 -14.86 -28.43
CA GLY A 517 -8.98 -14.13 -29.61
C GLY A 517 -10.22 -13.30 -29.30
N SER A 518 -10.70 -12.57 -30.30
CA SER A 518 -11.90 -11.70 -30.13
C SER A 518 -11.80 -10.74 -28.94
N GLY A 519 -10.58 -10.28 -28.60
CA GLY A 519 -10.32 -9.33 -27.52
C GLY A 519 -10.40 -9.91 -26.10
N ALA A 520 -10.38 -11.26 -25.96
CA ALA A 520 -10.42 -11.93 -24.67
C ALA A 520 -9.03 -12.46 -24.26
N THR A 521 -8.60 -12.13 -23.05
CA THR A 521 -7.38 -12.66 -22.42
C THR A 521 -7.72 -13.32 -21.09
N LEU A 522 -7.08 -14.45 -20.81
CA LEU A 522 -7.18 -15.16 -19.55
C LEU A 522 -5.79 -15.46 -19.02
N ARG A 523 -5.57 -15.19 -17.75
CA ARG A 523 -4.33 -15.49 -17.04
C ARG A 523 -4.65 -16.33 -15.82
N GLY A 524 -3.92 -17.42 -15.65
CA GLY A 524 -4.04 -18.30 -14.49
C GLY A 524 -2.67 -18.53 -13.87
N THR A 525 -2.60 -18.58 -12.54
CA THR A 525 -1.34 -18.88 -11.81
C THR A 525 -1.66 -19.76 -10.63
N PHE A 526 -1.02 -20.89 -10.56
CA PHE A 526 -0.93 -21.71 -9.36
C PHE A 526 0.37 -21.38 -8.64
N PHE A 527 0.32 -21.17 -7.33
CA PHE A 527 1.49 -20.81 -6.53
C PHE A 527 1.55 -21.61 -5.24
N TRP A 528 2.76 -21.80 -4.76
CA TRP A 528 3.07 -22.36 -3.45
C TRP A 528 4.18 -21.52 -2.82
N SER A 529 4.01 -21.16 -1.55
CA SER A 529 5.01 -20.43 -0.78
C SER A 529 5.03 -20.91 0.65
N ARG A 530 6.22 -20.96 1.24
CA ARG A 530 6.45 -21.20 2.67
C ARG A 530 7.18 -20.00 3.27
N VAL A 531 6.62 -19.44 4.34
CA VAL A 531 7.28 -18.42 5.14
C VAL A 531 7.77 -19.08 6.42
N ASN A 532 9.06 -19.02 6.65
CA ASN A 532 9.70 -19.42 7.91
C ASN A 532 9.86 -18.20 8.80
N ASP A 533 9.79 -18.43 10.10
CA ASP A 533 9.95 -17.41 11.13
C ASP A 533 9.02 -16.20 10.99
N PRO A 534 7.73 -16.38 10.55
CA PRO A 534 6.83 -15.26 10.41
C PRO A 534 6.64 -14.53 11.74
N ILE A 535 6.75 -13.21 11.72
CA ILE A 535 6.52 -12.38 12.91
C ILE A 535 5.00 -12.24 13.10
N VAL A 536 4.51 -12.69 14.24
CA VAL A 536 3.10 -12.65 14.62
C VAL A 536 2.93 -12.05 16.03
N GLU A 537 1.73 -11.60 16.33
CA GLU A 537 1.32 -11.16 17.67
C GLU A 537 0.72 -12.37 18.41
N ALA A 538 1.61 -13.26 18.89
CA ALA A 538 1.21 -14.50 19.56
C ALA A 538 0.56 -14.23 20.91
N THR A 539 -0.54 -14.91 21.21
CA THR A 539 -1.22 -14.83 22.50
C THR A 539 -0.39 -15.57 23.55
N VAL A 540 0.10 -14.85 24.57
CA VAL A 540 0.79 -15.44 25.71
C VAL A 540 -0.21 -15.99 26.70
N GLU A 541 -1.20 -15.15 27.06
CA GLU A 541 -2.25 -15.55 28.00
C GLU A 541 -3.44 -14.58 27.95
N ALA A 542 -4.64 -15.13 28.12
CA ALA A 542 -5.87 -14.36 28.36
C ALA A 542 -6.24 -14.41 29.83
N VAL A 543 -6.60 -13.24 30.40
CA VAL A 543 -6.96 -13.12 31.82
C VAL A 543 -8.47 -13.26 31.98
N GLY A 544 -8.90 -14.06 32.93
CA GLY A 544 -10.31 -14.21 33.28
C GLY A 544 -10.87 -13.01 34.07
N SER A 545 -11.70 -13.28 35.08
CA SER A 545 -12.41 -12.27 35.87
C SER A 545 -11.54 -11.45 36.83
N THR A 546 -10.28 -11.80 37.04
CA THR A 546 -9.37 -11.12 37.97
C THR A 546 -8.06 -10.74 37.25
N GLY A 547 -7.68 -9.46 37.29
CA GLY A 547 -6.44 -8.99 36.71
C GLY A 547 -5.21 -9.57 37.43
N ARG A 548 -4.13 -9.82 36.67
CA ARG A 548 -2.86 -10.32 37.19
C ARG A 548 -1.64 -9.91 36.38
N ASN A 549 -0.44 -10.06 36.96
CA ASN A 549 0.80 -9.86 36.25
C ASN A 549 1.11 -11.07 35.35
N ILE A 550 1.42 -10.81 34.09
CA ILE A 550 1.81 -11.79 33.08
C ILE A 550 3.12 -11.33 32.43
N VAL A 551 4.15 -12.16 32.49
CA VAL A 551 5.41 -11.89 31.78
C VAL A 551 5.22 -12.22 30.29
N PRO A 552 5.61 -11.32 29.35
CA PRO A 552 6.37 -10.07 29.57
C PRO A 552 5.49 -8.80 29.68
N CYS A 553 4.15 -8.90 29.59
CA CYS A 553 3.24 -7.76 29.44
C CYS A 553 3.05 -6.93 30.71
N GLY A 554 3.48 -7.43 31.88
CA GLY A 554 3.18 -6.80 33.17
C GLY A 554 1.73 -7.04 33.61
N PHE A 555 1.12 -6.07 34.29
CA PHE A 555 -0.25 -6.21 34.78
C PHE A 555 -1.28 -6.12 33.65
N ILE A 556 -2.09 -7.16 33.52
CA ILE A 556 -3.22 -7.26 32.59
C ILE A 556 -4.52 -7.23 33.40
N SER A 557 -5.42 -6.35 33.05
CA SER A 557 -6.73 -6.20 33.69
C SER A 557 -7.62 -7.44 33.44
N ALA A 558 -8.68 -7.58 34.24
CA ALA A 558 -9.70 -8.60 34.01
C ALA A 558 -10.26 -8.56 32.58
N GLY A 559 -10.42 -9.71 31.95
CA GLY A 559 -10.85 -9.86 30.56
C GLY A 559 -9.82 -9.44 29.51
N GLY A 560 -8.62 -9.02 29.91
CA GLY A 560 -7.57 -8.59 29.00
C GLY A 560 -6.71 -9.74 28.46
N VAL A 561 -5.86 -9.44 27.48
CA VAL A 561 -4.98 -10.42 26.81
C VAL A 561 -3.55 -9.89 26.76
N CYS A 562 -2.58 -10.73 27.14
CA CYS A 562 -1.18 -10.52 26.88
C CYS A 562 -0.81 -11.18 25.55
N ARG A 563 -0.25 -10.41 24.62
CA ARG A 563 0.39 -10.89 23.39
C ARG A 563 1.85 -10.48 23.38
N GLN A 564 2.66 -11.19 22.64
CA GLN A 564 4.05 -10.83 22.36
C GLN A 564 4.34 -11.03 20.88
N ARG A 565 5.14 -10.14 20.29
CA ARG A 565 5.66 -10.35 18.95
C ARG A 565 6.72 -11.46 18.97
N ARG A 566 6.49 -12.51 18.19
CA ARG A 566 7.35 -13.71 18.13
C ARG A 566 7.50 -14.18 16.70
N ASN A 567 8.64 -14.81 16.41
CA ASN A 567 8.77 -15.64 15.22
C ASN A 567 8.02 -16.95 15.49
N LEU A 568 6.95 -17.18 14.73
CA LEU A 568 6.18 -18.42 14.77
C LEU A 568 6.78 -19.39 13.74
N GLY A 569 7.10 -20.60 14.03
CA GLY A 569 7.73 -21.60 13.15
C GLY A 569 7.56 -21.40 11.64
N ALA A 570 6.42 -21.79 11.06
CA ALA A 570 6.17 -21.56 9.64
C ALA A 570 4.67 -21.49 9.28
N PHE A 571 4.34 -20.75 8.21
CA PHE A 571 3.08 -20.91 7.51
C PHE A 571 3.28 -21.16 6.02
N ARG A 572 2.27 -21.76 5.39
CA ARG A 572 2.22 -22.06 3.96
C ARG A 572 1.09 -21.27 3.31
N SER A 573 1.41 -20.58 2.23
CA SER A 573 0.45 -20.00 1.30
C SER A 573 0.45 -20.84 0.02
N LEU A 574 -0.67 -21.46 -0.29
CA LEU A 574 -0.92 -22.25 -1.48
C LEU A 574 -2.15 -21.67 -2.15
N GLY A 575 -2.17 -21.58 -3.46
CA GLY A 575 -3.37 -21.06 -4.09
C GLY A 575 -3.37 -21.02 -5.59
N PHE A 576 -4.50 -20.56 -6.11
CA PHE A 576 -4.75 -20.32 -7.51
C PHE A 576 -5.31 -18.91 -7.69
N GLU A 577 -4.75 -18.17 -8.62
CA GLU A 577 -5.20 -16.84 -9.03
C GLU A 577 -5.56 -16.85 -10.51
N THR A 578 -6.64 -16.16 -10.86
CA THR A 578 -7.00 -15.94 -12.26
C THR A 578 -7.42 -14.51 -12.50
N GLU A 579 -7.13 -14.01 -13.67
CA GLU A 579 -7.54 -12.72 -14.19
C GLU A 579 -8.08 -12.92 -15.61
N MET A 580 -9.20 -12.28 -15.90
CA MET A 580 -9.81 -12.26 -17.22
C MET A 580 -10.05 -10.82 -17.64
N GLU A 581 -9.77 -10.52 -18.89
CA GLU A 581 -10.21 -9.30 -19.55
C GLU A 581 -10.79 -9.67 -20.91
N TRP A 582 -11.94 -9.11 -21.22
CA TRP A 582 -12.62 -9.35 -22.49
C TRP A 582 -13.22 -8.05 -23.02
N ARG A 583 -12.64 -7.53 -24.07
CA ARG A 583 -13.15 -6.43 -24.87
C ARG A 583 -14.11 -6.98 -25.93
N TRP A 584 -15.35 -7.13 -25.51
CA TRP A 584 -16.41 -7.70 -26.36
C TRP A 584 -16.70 -6.84 -27.60
N SER A 585 -16.65 -5.51 -27.45
CA SER A 585 -16.74 -4.54 -28.56
C SER A 585 -15.92 -3.29 -28.22
N GLU A 586 -15.92 -2.30 -29.10
CA GLU A 586 -15.25 -1.01 -28.82
C GLU A 586 -15.78 -0.34 -27.55
N ASP A 587 -17.09 -0.52 -27.27
CA ASP A 587 -17.76 0.09 -26.11
C ASP A 587 -17.78 -0.77 -24.86
N TRP A 588 -17.60 -2.10 -24.96
CA TRP A 588 -17.80 -3.02 -23.85
C TRP A 588 -16.51 -3.71 -23.41
N LEU A 589 -16.19 -3.55 -22.13
CA LEU A 589 -15.10 -4.25 -21.46
C LEU A 589 -15.65 -5.01 -20.26
N VAL A 590 -15.37 -6.30 -20.20
CA VAL A 590 -15.64 -7.15 -19.05
C VAL A 590 -14.32 -7.59 -18.47
N SER A 591 -14.11 -7.44 -17.18
CA SER A 591 -12.93 -7.97 -16.50
C SER A 591 -13.31 -8.60 -15.18
N GLY A 592 -12.46 -9.48 -14.68
CA GLY A 592 -12.66 -10.13 -13.41
C GLY A 592 -11.42 -10.83 -12.91
N SER A 593 -11.42 -11.06 -11.61
CA SER A 593 -10.35 -11.79 -10.94
C SER A 593 -10.92 -12.72 -9.87
N TYR A 594 -10.21 -13.79 -9.62
CA TYR A 594 -10.54 -14.73 -8.55
C TYR A 594 -9.26 -15.26 -7.92
N THR A 595 -9.32 -15.44 -6.61
CA THR A 595 -8.26 -16.03 -5.80
C THR A 595 -8.83 -17.09 -4.88
N TRP A 596 -8.24 -18.27 -4.89
CA TRP A 596 -8.38 -19.28 -3.85
C TRP A 596 -7.04 -19.42 -3.14
N ASN A 597 -6.98 -19.16 -1.83
CA ASN A 597 -5.74 -19.12 -1.08
C ASN A 597 -5.92 -19.48 0.41
N PRO A 598 -5.97 -20.76 0.78
CA PRO A 598 -5.99 -21.22 2.16
C PRO A 598 -4.59 -21.13 2.79
N THR A 599 -4.18 -19.94 3.24
CA THR A 599 -2.92 -19.75 3.99
C THR A 599 -3.06 -20.32 5.39
N LYS A 600 -2.19 -21.27 5.76
CA LYS A 600 -2.25 -22.00 7.04
C LYS A 600 -0.93 -22.05 7.78
N VAL A 601 -1.00 -22.01 9.10
CA VAL A 601 0.13 -22.34 9.99
C VAL A 601 0.46 -23.83 9.79
N ILE A 602 1.73 -24.15 9.51
CA ILE A 602 2.19 -25.52 9.30
C ILE A 602 3.21 -25.98 10.34
N ASP A 603 3.78 -25.02 11.09
CA ASP A 603 4.71 -25.28 12.17
C ASP A 603 4.59 -24.18 13.22
N ALA A 604 4.47 -24.55 14.49
CA ALA A 604 4.40 -23.63 15.63
C ALA A 604 4.93 -24.35 16.90
N PRO A 605 6.26 -24.43 17.07
CA PRO A 605 6.88 -25.23 18.13
C PRO A 605 6.44 -24.83 19.54
N ASN A 606 6.23 -23.54 19.78
CA ASN A 606 5.82 -23.00 21.08
C ASN A 606 4.30 -22.94 21.25
N GLU A 607 3.52 -23.15 20.18
CA GLU A 607 2.06 -23.01 20.14
C GLU A 607 1.42 -24.07 19.24
N PRO A 608 1.54 -25.37 19.54
CA PRO A 608 1.10 -26.46 18.65
C PRO A 608 -0.38 -26.41 18.27
N ALA A 609 -1.22 -25.76 19.10
CA ALA A 609 -2.66 -25.59 18.83
C ALA A 609 -2.96 -24.70 17.60
N LEU A 610 -1.99 -23.90 17.14
CA LEU A 610 -2.13 -23.07 15.95
C LEU A 610 -1.88 -23.85 14.65
N VAL A 611 -1.25 -25.03 14.70
CA VAL A 611 -0.98 -25.84 13.51
C VAL A 611 -2.28 -26.24 12.84
N GLY A 612 -2.40 -25.97 11.53
CA GLY A 612 -3.60 -26.18 10.72
C GLY A 612 -4.57 -24.99 10.71
N ARG A 613 -4.40 -23.99 11.58
CA ARG A 613 -5.23 -22.77 11.59
C ARG A 613 -4.93 -21.88 10.39
N MET A 614 -5.96 -21.18 9.93
CA MET A 614 -5.86 -20.19 8.86
C MET A 614 -5.11 -18.94 9.37
N ALA A 615 -4.33 -18.33 8.49
CA ALA A 615 -3.70 -17.05 8.80
C ALA A 615 -4.77 -15.97 9.08
N ARG A 616 -4.55 -15.19 10.13
CA ARG A 616 -5.45 -14.10 10.55
C ARG A 616 -5.71 -13.12 9.41
N GLY A 617 -6.98 -12.72 9.20
CA GLY A 617 -7.40 -11.71 8.24
C GLY A 617 -7.38 -12.15 6.78
N ALA A 618 -6.82 -13.32 6.45
CA ALA A 618 -6.73 -13.82 5.09
C ALA A 618 -8.01 -14.57 4.68
N PRO A 619 -8.76 -14.11 3.66
CA PRO A 619 -9.88 -14.86 3.14
C PRO A 619 -9.39 -16.05 2.32
N GLU A 620 -10.07 -17.19 2.43
CA GLU A 620 -9.77 -18.36 1.59
C GLU A 620 -10.15 -18.11 0.12
N HIS A 621 -11.22 -17.36 -0.09
CA HIS A 621 -11.72 -17.02 -1.41
C HIS A 621 -11.94 -15.51 -1.52
N ALA A 622 -11.57 -14.93 -2.65
CA ALA A 622 -11.88 -13.55 -2.99
C ALA A 622 -12.07 -13.44 -4.52
N GLY A 623 -12.88 -12.50 -4.95
CA GLY A 623 -13.08 -12.26 -6.37
C GLY A 623 -13.62 -10.88 -6.67
N THR A 624 -13.36 -10.42 -7.89
CA THR A 624 -13.90 -9.18 -8.43
C THR A 624 -14.45 -9.40 -9.81
N GLY A 625 -15.48 -8.66 -10.17
CA GLY A 625 -16.02 -8.62 -11.52
C GLY A 625 -16.34 -7.17 -11.88
N ARG A 626 -15.98 -6.76 -13.07
CA ARG A 626 -16.25 -5.41 -13.59
C ARG A 626 -16.84 -5.50 -14.99
N ILE A 627 -17.87 -4.71 -15.22
CA ILE A 627 -18.45 -4.47 -16.54
C ILE A 627 -18.36 -2.97 -16.78
N GLN A 628 -17.76 -2.58 -17.88
CA GLN A 628 -17.64 -1.21 -18.32
C GLN A 628 -18.30 -1.06 -19.70
N TRP A 629 -19.16 -0.05 -19.81
CA TRP A 629 -19.79 0.37 -21.06
C TRP A 629 -19.42 1.81 -21.34
N SER A 630 -18.75 2.05 -22.46
CA SER A 630 -18.11 3.32 -22.81
C SER A 630 -18.53 3.81 -24.19
N PRO A 631 -19.82 4.11 -24.43
CA PRO A 631 -20.24 4.76 -25.68
C PRO A 631 -19.67 6.18 -25.75
N SER A 632 -19.73 6.80 -26.93
CA SER A 632 -19.13 8.10 -27.20
C SER A 632 -19.56 9.25 -26.28
N ILE A 633 -20.70 9.12 -25.59
CA ILE A 633 -21.31 10.19 -24.78
C ILE A 633 -21.22 9.98 -23.27
N ALA A 634 -20.93 8.77 -22.82
CA ALA A 634 -20.92 8.42 -21.42
C ALA A 634 -19.97 7.24 -21.15
N ASN A 635 -19.61 7.01 -19.89
CA ASN A 635 -18.93 5.82 -19.44
C ASN A 635 -19.63 5.32 -18.17
N VAL A 636 -20.00 4.04 -18.13
CA VAL A 636 -20.62 3.38 -16.98
C VAL A 636 -19.77 2.18 -16.62
N ALA A 637 -19.29 2.13 -15.40
CA ALA A 637 -18.58 0.96 -14.86
C ALA A 637 -19.30 0.45 -13.61
N VAL A 638 -19.54 -0.84 -13.57
CA VAL A 638 -20.10 -1.56 -12.43
C VAL A 638 -19.05 -2.55 -11.95
N THR A 639 -18.63 -2.44 -10.70
CA THR A 639 -17.64 -3.33 -10.08
C THR A 639 -18.26 -4.06 -8.91
N SER A 640 -18.14 -5.38 -8.87
CA SER A 640 -18.55 -6.22 -7.76
C SER A 640 -17.33 -6.83 -7.09
N ARG A 641 -17.29 -6.83 -5.76
CA ARG A 641 -16.24 -7.45 -4.93
C ARG A 641 -16.85 -8.46 -3.99
N TRP A 642 -16.36 -9.68 -4.04
CA TRP A 642 -16.70 -10.76 -3.14
C TRP A 642 -15.50 -11.11 -2.27
N ILE A 643 -15.70 -11.14 -0.96
CA ILE A 643 -14.71 -11.57 0.03
C ILE A 643 -15.32 -12.73 0.81
N GLY A 644 -14.64 -13.84 0.82
CA GLY A 644 -15.05 -15.03 1.53
C GLY A 644 -14.83 -14.96 3.03
N LYS A 645 -15.14 -16.04 3.71
CA LYS A 645 -14.93 -16.25 5.14
C LYS A 645 -13.48 -16.03 5.53
N ARG A 646 -13.24 -15.43 6.71
CA ARG A 646 -11.93 -15.19 7.29
C ARG A 646 -12.01 -15.13 8.82
N PHE A 647 -10.87 -15.09 9.50
CA PHE A 647 -10.80 -15.08 10.97
C PHE A 647 -10.03 -13.86 11.49
N GLU A 648 -10.51 -13.24 12.59
CA GLU A 648 -9.88 -12.08 13.21
C GLU A 648 -8.80 -12.46 14.24
N ASP A 649 -8.75 -13.72 14.69
CA ASP A 649 -7.79 -14.24 15.65
C ASP A 649 -6.96 -15.40 15.10
N ASP A 650 -5.83 -15.67 15.74
CA ASP A 650 -4.89 -16.75 15.40
C ASP A 650 -5.47 -18.14 15.67
N ALA A 651 -6.34 -18.27 16.67
CA ALA A 651 -7.01 -19.54 17.03
C ALA A 651 -8.20 -19.89 16.12
N ASN A 652 -8.60 -18.99 15.21
CA ASN A 652 -9.76 -19.12 14.33
C ASN A 652 -11.10 -19.29 15.07
N THR A 653 -11.28 -18.58 16.18
CA THR A 653 -12.52 -18.57 16.97
C THR A 653 -13.42 -17.39 16.65
N LEU A 654 -12.85 -16.30 16.12
CA LEU A 654 -13.56 -15.08 15.72
C LEU A 654 -13.74 -15.07 14.21
N GLU A 655 -14.79 -15.72 13.74
CA GLU A 655 -15.16 -15.79 12.33
C GLU A 655 -15.79 -14.49 11.86
N LEU A 656 -15.45 -14.04 10.65
CA LEU A 656 -16.06 -12.92 9.93
C LEU A 656 -16.77 -13.47 8.70
N ASP A 657 -18.03 -13.09 8.55
CA ASP A 657 -18.90 -13.56 7.47
C ASP A 657 -18.43 -13.11 6.08
N PRO A 658 -18.71 -13.90 5.04
CA PRO A 658 -18.47 -13.49 3.66
C PRO A 658 -19.42 -12.36 3.26
N PHE A 659 -18.98 -11.54 2.31
CA PHE A 659 -19.80 -10.43 1.80
C PHE A 659 -19.57 -10.14 0.32
N VAL A 660 -20.54 -9.47 -0.28
CA VAL A 660 -20.46 -8.90 -1.62
C VAL A 660 -20.79 -7.42 -1.55
N VAL A 661 -19.99 -6.60 -2.20
CA VAL A 661 -20.23 -5.15 -2.35
C VAL A 661 -20.19 -4.82 -3.84
N MET A 662 -21.11 -3.97 -4.27
CA MET A 662 -21.20 -3.51 -5.66
C MET A 662 -21.08 -1.98 -5.73
N ASP A 663 -20.22 -1.49 -6.62
CA ASP A 663 -19.96 -0.09 -6.84
C ASP A 663 -20.32 0.29 -8.29
N VAL A 664 -20.74 1.53 -8.49
CA VAL A 664 -21.07 2.07 -9.82
C VAL A 664 -20.37 3.40 -10.05
N ARG A 665 -19.76 3.55 -11.21
CA ARG A 665 -19.23 4.82 -11.70
C ARG A 665 -19.93 5.20 -13.00
N LEU A 666 -20.44 6.43 -13.06
CA LEU A 666 -20.94 7.06 -14.27
C LEU A 666 -20.10 8.30 -14.53
N SER A 667 -19.62 8.45 -15.76
CA SER A 667 -19.08 9.73 -16.23
C SER A 667 -19.70 10.11 -17.57
N ARG A 668 -19.87 11.41 -17.80
CA ARG A 668 -20.44 11.95 -19.03
C ARG A 668 -19.69 13.20 -19.46
N GLN A 669 -19.15 13.16 -20.67
CA GLN A 669 -18.59 14.34 -21.31
C GLN A 669 -19.70 15.32 -21.63
N LEU A 670 -19.68 16.52 -21.04
CA LEU A 670 -20.66 17.58 -21.29
C LEU A 670 -20.25 18.45 -22.48
N ASP A 671 -18.96 18.75 -22.57
CA ASP A 671 -18.30 19.44 -23.66
C ASP A 671 -16.84 18.98 -23.80
N ARG A 672 -16.04 19.61 -24.66
CA ARG A 672 -14.64 19.20 -24.91
C ARG A 672 -13.71 19.26 -23.66
N ARG A 673 -14.12 20.01 -22.64
CA ARG A 673 -13.30 20.28 -21.44
C ARG A 673 -13.92 19.79 -20.15
N THR A 674 -15.23 19.56 -20.12
CA THR A 674 -16.01 19.35 -18.91
C THR A 674 -16.62 17.95 -18.89
N GLU A 675 -16.35 17.20 -17.85
CA GLU A 675 -16.90 15.86 -17.59
C GLU A 675 -17.65 15.86 -16.26
N LEU A 676 -18.91 15.38 -16.28
CA LEU A 676 -19.70 15.10 -15.07
C LEU A 676 -19.36 13.71 -14.54
N LEU A 677 -19.23 13.58 -13.23
CA LEU A 677 -18.84 12.37 -12.54
C LEU A 677 -19.88 12.02 -11.47
N ILE A 678 -20.33 10.76 -11.43
CA ILE A 678 -21.19 10.23 -10.36
C ILE A 678 -20.60 8.89 -9.93
N GLY A 679 -20.34 8.74 -8.63
CA GLY A 679 -19.88 7.50 -8.03
C GLY A 679 -20.86 7.03 -6.97
N VAL A 680 -21.11 5.72 -6.91
CA VAL A 680 -21.87 5.08 -5.85
C VAL A 680 -21.06 3.89 -5.36
N GLU A 681 -20.56 3.95 -4.15
CA GLU A 681 -19.93 2.83 -3.47
C GLU A 681 -20.98 2.10 -2.61
N ASN A 682 -20.92 0.78 -2.54
CA ASN A 682 -21.89 -0.08 -1.86
C ASN A 682 -23.35 0.22 -2.29
N LEU A 683 -23.64 0.05 -3.58
CA LEU A 683 -24.91 0.40 -4.22
C LEU A 683 -26.16 -0.12 -3.45
N PHE A 684 -26.07 -1.33 -2.94
CA PHE A 684 -27.20 -2.00 -2.24
C PHE A 684 -27.24 -1.73 -0.73
N ASP A 685 -26.35 -0.89 -0.21
CA ASP A 685 -26.25 -0.59 1.23
C ASP A 685 -26.06 -1.86 2.09
N ALA A 686 -25.26 -2.80 1.57
CA ALA A 686 -25.00 -4.05 2.26
C ALA A 686 -24.21 -3.79 3.56
N GLU A 687 -24.72 -4.29 4.69
CA GLU A 687 -23.96 -4.33 5.92
C GLU A 687 -23.00 -5.52 5.89
N TYR A 688 -21.71 -5.30 6.16
CA TYR A 688 -20.71 -6.36 6.19
C TYR A 688 -19.67 -6.13 7.29
N GLU A 689 -19.26 -7.23 7.92
CA GLU A 689 -18.31 -7.21 9.01
C GLU A 689 -16.87 -7.02 8.51
N VAL A 690 -16.13 -6.09 9.13
CA VAL A 690 -14.71 -5.86 8.82
C VAL A 690 -13.78 -6.29 9.95
N SER A 691 -14.24 -6.26 11.18
CA SER A 691 -13.51 -6.81 12.34
C SER A 691 -14.46 -7.19 13.49
N ARG A 692 -13.99 -8.11 14.34
CA ARG A 692 -14.72 -8.59 15.54
C ARG A 692 -13.75 -8.74 16.69
N THR A 693 -14.12 -8.29 17.88
CA THR A 693 -13.32 -8.47 19.11
C THR A 693 -13.82 -9.67 19.90
N SER A 694 -12.98 -10.19 20.82
CA SER A 694 -13.38 -11.24 21.76
C SER A 694 -14.45 -10.81 22.74
N SER A 695 -14.63 -9.49 22.97
CA SER A 695 -15.72 -8.93 23.78
C SER A 695 -17.06 -8.84 23.03
N GLY A 696 -17.13 -9.29 21.76
CA GLY A 696 -18.35 -9.28 20.95
C GLY A 696 -18.59 -7.98 20.17
N LEU A 697 -17.71 -7.00 20.26
CA LEU A 697 -17.83 -5.78 19.44
C LEU A 697 -17.58 -6.12 17.96
N VAL A 698 -18.52 -5.76 17.10
CA VAL A 698 -18.43 -5.93 15.65
C VAL A 698 -18.30 -4.57 14.99
N ARG A 699 -17.33 -4.43 14.09
CA ARG A 699 -17.18 -3.27 13.22
C ARG A 699 -17.64 -3.61 11.82
N VAL A 700 -18.33 -2.67 11.18
CA VAL A 700 -18.91 -2.81 9.84
C VAL A 700 -18.20 -1.90 8.85
N GLY A 701 -18.27 -2.31 7.58
CA GLY A 701 -17.75 -1.53 6.46
C GLY A 701 -18.62 -0.33 6.13
N GLY A 702 -18.26 0.38 5.05
CA GLY A 702 -18.95 1.60 4.63
C GLY A 702 -20.39 1.34 4.19
N PRO A 703 -21.36 2.14 4.65
CA PRO A 703 -22.69 2.17 4.07
C PRO A 703 -22.62 2.69 2.62
N ARG A 704 -23.75 2.73 1.92
CA ARG A 704 -23.80 3.33 0.59
C ARG A 704 -23.30 4.78 0.63
N GLN A 705 -22.29 5.06 -0.20
CA GLN A 705 -21.72 6.40 -0.38
C GLN A 705 -21.99 6.89 -1.81
N ILE A 706 -22.55 8.07 -1.95
CA ILE A 706 -22.83 8.71 -3.24
C ILE A 706 -21.95 9.94 -3.35
N ASN A 707 -21.27 10.11 -4.46
CA ASN A 707 -20.51 11.31 -4.78
C ASN A 707 -20.85 11.82 -6.18
N VAL A 708 -20.84 13.14 -6.32
CA VAL A 708 -21.07 13.84 -7.59
C VAL A 708 -19.96 14.86 -7.77
N GLY A 709 -19.42 14.95 -8.97
CA GLY A 709 -18.32 15.86 -9.25
C GLY A 709 -18.24 16.31 -10.68
N VAL A 710 -17.35 17.24 -10.91
CA VAL A 710 -17.01 17.78 -12.23
C VAL A 710 -15.50 17.73 -12.39
N ARG A 711 -15.05 17.25 -13.55
CA ARG A 711 -13.67 17.34 -14.00
C ARG A 711 -13.58 18.32 -15.17
N ILE A 712 -12.58 19.20 -15.12
CA ILE A 712 -12.28 20.18 -16.16
C ILE A 712 -10.86 19.95 -16.66
N VAL A 713 -10.67 19.93 -17.97
CA VAL A 713 -9.37 19.81 -18.65
C VAL A 713 -9.15 21.02 -19.55
N LEU A 714 -8.02 21.74 -19.33
CA LEU A 714 -7.67 22.97 -20.07
C LEU A 714 -6.41 22.74 -20.90
#